data_c3134416cebae2afc6c5f1ef9a954e07
#
_entry.id   c3134416cebae2afc6c5f1ef9a954e07
#
_cell.length_a   1.000
_cell.length_b   1.000
_cell.length_c   1.000
_cell.angle_alpha   90.00
_cell.angle_beta   90.00
_cell.angle_gamma   90.00
#
_symmetry.space_group_name_H-M   'P 1'
#
loop_
_entity.id
_entity.type
_entity.pdbx_description
1 polymer ?
#
loop_
_entity_poly.entity_id
_entity_poly.type
_entity_poly.pdbx_seq_one_letter_code
_entity_poly.pdbx_strand_id
1 'polypeptide(L)'
;MKPVKKPNVAPFLKEFFNGINMTEIVAAFKRHVPLPPTYKALKEAGKKKYAESYTDLVVRNRVSVLNVFMTFNRFEDNDVVGAEFDADFDDKLQRYYDEMSNQGLATRTIQDRLELLKHWRTLVVELAENAELPDDFSAALAEAIYRRKVTLKWLVSKTGVGITSIRDWSSGKTRPTRNVENQLKKLEEALRLPAETLSKRLGFVIKRHQAVTAAKEQRLALSSYGARKGSQFKLESRLNYLIEVPDSMRSEWRQLVAHKISFSRAHSSKNDTWRVKPRNEVGNKPKWSALLPDGKVVPSADACWSFLGRYYSWLALDMKHGGAGYQIERINTLAWILHDEMLTKCLAWSQIRAGNILHAGLASILQYAAMLLRPATGWLWLNPQLALALDAKAQASVLKFSPAGMDMDELTLAWRARCKTVWAKYEADAKFIIGHKSLQKSRKPKEPIADILAHQRPLSIVMDMLATLKKNPPWCLQTKRYAVWTRDVLLLAWLTANPLRVNQLATMTYRPDNSGHLYQAIDGFWHYRCTKTEFKNSPEIFMNMPNETYDVGLPAYVGDAIEAYLKNGRPMLAGAHEGSFLFLPEKFANQTDTDRTGATVGVFTDRWNSGAISSRMHIITRGLRVGKPGFAPHAFRHIVATDYLKRFPGAFKLVADLLCDQLETVMKEYGHTSPMDGLNLHYLAASAEFEAAMAD
;
A
#
# COMPACT_ATOMS: atom_id res chain seq x y z
N MET A 1 33.59 -38.35 3.83
CA MET A 1 32.54 -37.74 4.66
C MET A 1 33.05 -36.45 5.26
N LYS A 2 32.53 -35.30 4.84
CA LYS A 2 32.89 -34.00 5.43
C LYS A 2 32.04 -33.81 6.71
N PRO A 3 32.63 -33.32 7.83
CA PRO A 3 31.89 -33.14 9.07
C PRO A 3 30.82 -32.05 8.87
N VAL A 4 29.58 -32.39 9.26
CA VAL A 4 28.45 -31.45 9.27
C VAL A 4 28.78 -30.34 10.29
N LYS A 5 28.80 -29.10 9.84
CA LYS A 5 28.95 -27.91 10.71
C LYS A 5 27.79 -27.90 11.72
N LYS A 6 28.13 -27.92 13.02
CA LYS A 6 27.18 -27.75 14.12
C LYS A 6 26.36 -26.47 13.90
N PRO A 7 25.04 -26.50 14.07
CA PRO A 7 24.23 -25.31 13.98
C PRO A 7 24.69 -24.29 15.04
N ASN A 8 24.92 -23.06 14.61
CA ASN A 8 25.33 -21.97 15.49
C ASN A 8 24.15 -21.61 16.38
N VAL A 9 24.16 -22.11 17.61
CA VAL A 9 23.21 -21.68 18.65
C VAL A 9 23.47 -20.20 18.89
N ALA A 10 22.43 -19.38 18.74
CA ALA A 10 22.57 -17.94 18.87
C ALA A 10 23.32 -17.57 20.16
N PRO A 11 24.32 -16.67 20.10
CA PRO A 11 25.17 -16.29 21.25
C PRO A 11 24.39 -15.90 22.51
N PHE A 12 23.22 -15.43 22.32
CA PHE A 12 22.24 -14.99 23.28
C PHE A 12 21.78 -16.10 24.28
N LEU A 13 21.61 -17.36 23.85
CA LEU A 13 21.25 -18.45 24.76
C LEU A 13 22.43 -18.88 25.64
N LYS A 14 23.66 -18.69 25.15
CA LYS A 14 24.85 -18.94 25.98
C LYS A 14 25.03 -17.90 27.08
N GLU A 15 24.73 -16.62 26.83
CA GLU A 15 24.78 -15.55 27.83
C GLU A 15 23.70 -15.71 28.92
N PHE A 16 22.55 -16.28 28.57
CA PHE A 16 21.45 -16.46 29.50
C PHE A 16 21.73 -17.57 30.53
N PHE A 17 22.48 -18.60 30.16
CA PHE A 17 22.75 -19.76 31.02
C PHE A 17 24.16 -19.86 31.59
N ASN A 18 25.10 -19.05 31.16
CA ASN A 18 26.51 -19.06 31.62
C ASN A 18 26.75 -18.28 32.93
N GLY A 19 25.86 -18.34 33.89
CA GLY A 19 26.11 -17.66 35.15
C GLY A 19 25.12 -17.99 36.27
N ILE A 20 24.17 -18.90 36.05
CA ILE A 20 23.16 -19.21 37.08
C ILE A 20 23.28 -20.66 37.44
N ASN A 21 23.69 -20.92 38.70
CA ASN A 21 23.75 -22.23 39.30
C ASN A 21 22.32 -22.82 39.40
N MET A 22 22.11 -24.05 38.91
CA MET A 22 20.80 -24.74 38.94
C MET A 22 20.16 -24.76 40.33
N THR A 23 20.97 -24.69 41.38
CA THR A 23 20.50 -24.59 42.78
C THR A 23 19.86 -23.23 43.09
N GLU A 24 20.30 -22.14 42.43
CA GLU A 24 19.70 -20.81 42.55
C GLU A 24 18.43 -20.68 41.70
N ILE A 25 18.37 -21.36 40.58
CA ILE A 25 17.14 -21.46 39.78
C ILE A 25 16.08 -22.22 40.60
N VAL A 26 16.41 -23.34 41.19
CA VAL A 26 15.51 -24.13 42.06
C VAL A 26 15.14 -23.35 43.34
N ALA A 27 16.03 -22.51 43.87
CA ALA A 27 15.73 -21.66 45.04
C ALA A 27 14.89 -20.41 44.68
N ALA A 28 15.08 -19.85 43.50
CA ALA A 28 14.19 -18.81 42.96
C ALA A 28 12.82 -19.39 42.60
N PHE A 29 12.76 -20.64 42.15
CA PHE A 29 11.52 -21.39 41.91
C PHE A 29 10.73 -21.73 43.20
N LYS A 30 11.36 -21.75 44.36
CA LYS A 30 10.64 -21.95 45.65
C LYS A 30 9.88 -20.75 46.17
N ARG A 31 9.97 -19.58 45.52
CA ARG A 31 9.20 -18.37 45.84
C ARG A 31 8.08 -18.11 44.80
N HIS A 32 7.07 -18.98 44.75
CA HIS A 32 5.87 -18.85 43.94
C HIS A 32 6.09 -18.86 42.42
N VAL A 33 6.74 -19.91 41.92
CA VAL A 33 6.69 -20.23 40.49
C VAL A 33 5.79 -21.45 40.33
N PRO A 34 4.76 -21.45 39.46
CA PRO A 34 4.01 -22.64 39.14
C PRO A 34 4.97 -23.74 38.67
N LEU A 35 4.63 -24.97 39.01
CA LEU A 35 5.31 -26.14 38.48
C LEU A 35 5.43 -26.06 36.96
N PRO A 36 6.56 -26.48 36.37
CA PRO A 36 6.66 -26.56 34.92
C PRO A 36 5.40 -27.25 34.35
N PRO A 37 4.89 -26.82 33.21
CA PRO A 37 3.66 -27.38 32.67
C PRO A 37 3.83 -28.90 32.46
N THR A 38 2.78 -29.67 32.68
CA THR A 38 2.74 -31.05 32.19
C THR A 38 2.64 -31.07 30.67
N TYR A 39 3.03 -32.15 30.01
CA TYR A 39 2.85 -32.31 28.57
C TYR A 39 1.40 -32.12 28.11
N LYS A 40 0.43 -32.53 28.94
CA LYS A 40 -0.99 -32.29 28.73
C LYS A 40 -1.29 -30.79 28.69
N ALA A 41 -0.81 -30.03 29.65
CA ALA A 41 -0.98 -28.58 29.72
C ALA A 41 -0.28 -27.85 28.53
N LEU A 42 0.93 -28.33 28.18
CA LEU A 42 1.67 -27.83 27.04
C LEU A 42 0.89 -28.02 25.70
N LYS A 43 0.32 -29.23 25.51
CA LYS A 43 -0.50 -29.53 24.32
C LYS A 43 -1.72 -28.62 24.23
N GLU A 44 -2.44 -28.42 25.33
CA GLU A 44 -3.62 -27.53 25.33
C GLU A 44 -3.26 -26.09 25.09
N ALA A 45 -2.19 -25.59 25.69
CA ALA A 45 -1.67 -24.25 25.43
C ALA A 45 -1.24 -24.07 23.95
N GLY A 46 -0.58 -25.10 23.39
CA GLY A 46 -0.18 -25.10 21.99
C GLY A 46 -1.37 -25.15 21.03
N LYS A 47 -2.38 -25.98 21.29
CA LYS A 47 -3.62 -26.00 20.50
C LYS A 47 -4.27 -24.61 20.47
N LYS A 48 -4.41 -23.97 21.63
CA LYS A 48 -5.00 -22.63 21.74
C LYS A 48 -4.17 -21.59 21.00
N LYS A 49 -2.86 -21.53 21.22
CA LYS A 49 -1.96 -20.56 20.59
C LYS A 49 -1.91 -20.70 19.07
N TYR A 50 -1.77 -21.95 18.60
CA TYR A 50 -1.61 -22.18 17.15
C TYR A 50 -2.93 -22.07 16.38
N ALA A 51 -4.09 -22.32 17.00
CA ALA A 51 -5.40 -22.11 16.38
C ALA A 51 -5.66 -20.64 16.01
N GLU A 52 -5.00 -19.70 16.68
CA GLU A 52 -5.10 -18.26 16.35
C GLU A 52 -4.43 -17.89 15.01
N SER A 53 -3.48 -18.71 14.54
CA SER A 53 -2.62 -18.37 13.39
C SER A 53 -2.64 -19.40 12.27
N TYR A 54 -3.10 -20.62 12.52
CA TYR A 54 -3.02 -21.77 11.61
C TYR A 54 -4.36 -22.51 11.49
N THR A 55 -4.49 -23.30 10.41
CA THR A 55 -5.63 -24.19 10.22
C THR A 55 -5.60 -25.38 11.17
N ASP A 56 -6.75 -26.00 11.43
CA ASP A 56 -6.86 -27.18 12.32
C ASP A 56 -5.94 -28.33 11.90
N LEU A 57 -5.72 -28.52 10.60
CA LEU A 57 -4.82 -29.56 10.10
C LEU A 57 -3.36 -29.30 10.56
N VAL A 58 -2.92 -28.04 10.46
CA VAL A 58 -1.55 -27.66 10.88
C VAL A 58 -1.41 -27.77 12.39
N VAL A 59 -2.43 -27.42 13.15
CA VAL A 59 -2.43 -27.58 14.63
C VAL A 59 -2.31 -29.06 15.01
N ARG A 60 -3.11 -29.94 14.37
CA ARG A 60 -3.02 -31.39 14.61
C ARG A 60 -1.64 -31.94 14.26
N ASN A 61 -1.05 -31.53 13.14
CA ASN A 61 0.31 -31.95 12.76
C ASN A 61 1.36 -31.54 13.79
N ARG A 62 1.28 -30.31 14.33
CA ARG A 62 2.18 -29.84 15.40
C ARG A 62 2.05 -30.70 16.65
N VAL A 63 0.83 -30.99 17.08
CA VAL A 63 0.58 -31.85 18.24
C VAL A 63 1.05 -33.28 17.98
N SER A 64 0.86 -33.80 16.77
CA SER A 64 1.34 -35.11 16.36
C SER A 64 2.86 -35.24 16.48
N VAL A 65 3.61 -34.21 16.03
CA VAL A 65 5.08 -34.21 16.16
C VAL A 65 5.53 -34.22 17.62
N LEU A 66 4.86 -33.45 18.50
CA LEU A 66 5.14 -33.50 19.94
C LEU A 66 4.84 -34.87 20.52
N ASN A 67 3.73 -35.51 20.15
CA ASN A 67 3.38 -36.85 20.60
C ASN A 67 4.44 -37.88 20.18
N VAL A 68 4.92 -37.84 18.92
CA VAL A 68 5.98 -38.74 18.46
C VAL A 68 7.27 -38.53 19.25
N PHE A 69 7.64 -37.27 19.54
CA PHE A 69 8.81 -36.94 20.35
C PHE A 69 8.65 -37.45 21.82
N MET A 70 7.46 -37.32 22.40
CA MET A 70 7.15 -37.86 23.74
C MET A 70 7.27 -39.37 23.75
N THR A 71 6.66 -40.07 22.79
CA THR A 71 6.73 -41.53 22.68
C THR A 71 8.18 -42.01 22.54
N PHE A 72 8.98 -41.34 21.72
CA PHE A 72 10.41 -41.63 21.54
C PHE A 72 11.19 -41.52 22.88
N ASN A 73 10.90 -40.50 23.68
CA ASN A 73 11.54 -40.28 24.97
C ASN A 73 10.83 -40.97 26.15
N ARG A 74 9.74 -41.70 25.90
CA ARG A 74 8.91 -42.41 26.92
C ARG A 74 8.26 -41.45 27.92
N PHE A 75 7.82 -40.29 27.47
CA PHE A 75 7.07 -39.32 28.26
C PHE A 75 5.57 -39.55 28.14
N GLU A 76 4.85 -39.35 29.24
CA GLU A 76 3.40 -39.38 29.29
C GLU A 76 2.79 -37.98 29.43
N ASP A 77 1.48 -37.86 29.21
CA ASP A 77 0.75 -36.59 29.27
C ASP A 77 0.84 -35.90 30.67
N ASN A 78 0.96 -36.65 31.71
CA ASN A 78 1.04 -36.15 33.08
C ASN A 78 2.48 -35.85 33.53
N ASP A 79 3.48 -36.23 32.73
CA ASP A 79 4.86 -35.89 33.05
C ASP A 79 5.08 -34.38 32.94
N VAL A 80 5.96 -33.91 33.83
CA VAL A 80 6.36 -32.51 33.86
C VAL A 80 7.42 -32.28 32.80
N VAL A 81 7.24 -31.22 32.01
CA VAL A 81 8.22 -30.78 30.98
C VAL A 81 9.49 -30.34 31.71
N GLY A 82 10.64 -30.95 31.37
CA GLY A 82 11.91 -30.77 32.07
C GLY A 82 13.07 -30.37 31.16
N ALA A 83 14.25 -30.94 31.49
CA ALA A 83 15.52 -30.62 30.83
C ALA A 83 15.53 -30.92 29.31
N GLU A 84 14.66 -31.81 28.85
CA GLU A 84 14.51 -32.17 27.43
C GLU A 84 14.02 -31.04 26.54
N PHE A 85 13.45 -29.97 27.09
CA PHE A 85 13.12 -28.72 26.40
C PHE A 85 14.02 -27.55 26.82
N ASP A 86 15.01 -27.81 27.67
CA ASP A 86 15.96 -26.82 28.18
C ASP A 86 17.42 -27.22 27.93
N ALA A 87 18.10 -27.76 28.96
CA ALA A 87 19.53 -28.05 28.91
C ALA A 87 19.88 -29.21 27.97
N ASP A 88 19.05 -30.25 27.92
CA ASP A 88 19.27 -31.46 27.12
C ASP A 88 18.62 -31.39 25.72
N PHE A 89 18.04 -30.26 25.34
CA PHE A 89 17.21 -30.17 24.14
C PHE A 89 17.98 -30.52 22.86
N ASP A 90 19.17 -29.97 22.67
CA ASP A 90 19.94 -30.20 21.46
C ASP A 90 20.43 -31.68 21.37
N ASP A 91 20.80 -32.30 22.49
CA ASP A 91 21.18 -33.70 22.52
C ASP A 91 19.98 -34.63 22.24
N LYS A 92 18.80 -34.30 22.79
CA LYS A 92 17.55 -35.04 22.52
C LYS A 92 17.10 -34.89 21.06
N LEU A 93 17.26 -33.70 20.46
CA LEU A 93 16.98 -33.50 19.03
C LEU A 93 17.92 -34.31 18.15
N GLN A 94 19.23 -34.38 18.50
CA GLN A 94 20.19 -35.16 17.73
C GLN A 94 19.85 -36.66 17.77
N ARG A 95 19.55 -37.20 18.94
CA ARG A 95 19.11 -38.61 19.09
C ARG A 95 17.82 -38.90 18.34
N TYR A 96 16.87 -37.96 18.36
CA TYR A 96 15.63 -38.04 17.61
C TYR A 96 15.88 -38.03 16.10
N TYR A 97 16.81 -37.19 15.63
CA TYR A 97 17.22 -37.17 14.23
C TYR A 97 17.82 -38.50 13.77
N ASP A 98 18.76 -39.05 14.55
CA ASP A 98 19.45 -40.29 14.24
C ASP A 98 18.44 -41.48 14.17
N GLU A 99 17.52 -41.55 15.12
CA GLU A 99 16.49 -42.59 15.15
C GLU A 99 15.52 -42.48 13.95
N MET A 100 15.04 -41.27 13.63
CA MET A 100 14.15 -41.05 12.48
C MET A 100 14.86 -41.36 11.15
N SER A 101 16.15 -41.09 11.08
CA SER A 101 16.97 -41.44 9.92
C SER A 101 17.15 -42.95 9.79
N ASN A 102 17.35 -43.66 10.89
CA ASN A 102 17.44 -45.13 10.91
C ASN A 102 16.13 -45.81 10.54
N GLN A 103 15.00 -45.15 10.83
CA GLN A 103 13.67 -45.57 10.39
C GLN A 103 13.37 -45.28 8.91
N GLY A 104 14.31 -44.69 8.17
CA GLY A 104 14.20 -44.45 6.75
C GLY A 104 13.31 -43.23 6.37
N LEU A 105 13.03 -42.33 7.31
CA LEU A 105 12.31 -41.11 7.00
C LEU A 105 13.15 -40.17 6.10
N ALA A 106 12.48 -39.52 5.14
CA ALA A 106 13.13 -38.53 4.30
C ALA A 106 13.74 -37.38 5.13
N THR A 107 14.97 -36.99 4.83
CA THR A 107 15.72 -35.93 5.53
C THR A 107 14.90 -34.65 5.69
N ARG A 108 14.14 -34.25 4.66
CA ARG A 108 13.26 -33.06 4.69
C ARG A 108 12.17 -33.21 5.77
N THR A 109 11.53 -34.38 5.83
CA THR A 109 10.48 -34.65 6.83
C THR A 109 11.03 -34.60 8.26
N ILE A 110 12.25 -35.10 8.47
CA ILE A 110 12.91 -35.04 9.77
C ILE A 110 13.20 -33.56 10.13
N GLN A 111 13.77 -32.78 9.21
CA GLN A 111 14.05 -31.37 9.42
C GLN A 111 12.78 -30.57 9.77
N ASP A 112 11.68 -30.80 9.05
CA ASP A 112 10.40 -30.14 9.34
C ASP A 112 9.90 -30.47 10.75
N ARG A 113 10.05 -31.72 11.21
CA ARG A 113 9.71 -32.14 12.58
C ARG A 113 10.60 -31.46 13.63
N LEU A 114 11.91 -31.37 13.40
CA LEU A 114 12.84 -30.69 14.30
C LEU A 114 12.50 -29.21 14.45
N GLU A 115 12.14 -28.52 13.35
CA GLU A 115 11.71 -27.13 13.43
C GLU A 115 10.41 -26.97 14.23
N LEU A 116 9.48 -27.91 14.12
CA LEU A 116 8.27 -27.88 14.93
C LEU A 116 8.57 -28.10 16.42
N LEU A 117 9.54 -28.96 16.78
CA LEU A 117 9.97 -29.14 18.17
C LEU A 117 10.64 -27.91 18.76
N LYS A 118 11.39 -27.13 17.95
CA LYS A 118 11.93 -25.82 18.37
C LYS A 118 10.81 -24.82 18.69
N HIS A 119 9.70 -24.86 17.95
CA HIS A 119 8.54 -24.03 18.28
C HIS A 119 7.88 -24.46 19.60
N TRP A 120 7.84 -25.77 19.92
CA TRP A 120 7.38 -26.25 21.22
C TRP A 120 8.29 -25.78 22.35
N ARG A 121 9.63 -25.83 22.16
CA ARG A 121 10.59 -25.26 23.12
C ARG A 121 10.31 -23.79 23.40
N THR A 122 10.07 -23.00 22.34
CA THR A 122 9.72 -21.59 22.49
C THR A 122 8.45 -21.42 23.34
N LEU A 123 7.45 -22.27 23.14
CA LEU A 123 6.21 -22.22 23.90
C LEU A 123 6.43 -22.61 25.38
N VAL A 124 7.29 -23.61 25.67
CA VAL A 124 7.65 -23.97 27.06
C VAL A 124 8.31 -22.80 27.77
N VAL A 125 9.26 -22.11 27.11
CA VAL A 125 9.91 -20.91 27.64
C VAL A 125 8.89 -19.80 27.90
N GLU A 126 8.00 -19.56 26.97
CA GLU A 126 6.94 -18.55 27.12
C GLU A 126 5.98 -18.88 28.27
N LEU A 127 5.59 -20.13 28.43
CA LEU A 127 4.72 -20.57 29.52
C LEU A 127 5.42 -20.46 30.88
N ALA A 128 6.72 -20.79 30.94
CA ALA A 128 7.52 -20.63 32.15
C ALA A 128 7.76 -19.16 32.52
N GLU A 129 8.01 -18.30 31.51
CA GLU A 129 8.21 -16.84 31.71
C GLU A 129 6.91 -16.13 32.09
N ASN A 130 5.76 -16.64 31.65
CA ASN A 130 4.45 -16.02 31.83
C ASN A 130 3.61 -16.56 32.98
N ALA A 131 4.11 -17.59 33.67
CA ALA A 131 3.47 -18.13 34.82
C ALA A 131 3.39 -17.06 35.92
N GLU A 132 2.19 -16.53 36.12
CA GLU A 132 1.75 -15.69 37.23
C GLU A 132 2.50 -14.36 37.44
N LEU A 133 2.42 -13.45 36.45
CA LEU A 133 2.60 -12.05 36.80
C LEU A 133 1.39 -11.55 37.61
N PRO A 134 1.63 -10.73 38.65
CA PRO A 134 0.55 -10.13 39.45
C PRO A 134 -0.56 -9.49 38.58
N ASP A 135 -1.78 -9.53 39.06
CA ASP A 135 -2.92 -8.92 38.34
C ASP A 135 -2.85 -7.38 38.27
N ASP A 136 -2.18 -6.77 39.24
CA ASP A 136 -1.94 -5.33 39.18
C ASP A 136 -0.87 -4.97 38.13
N PHE A 137 -1.15 -3.97 37.33
CA PHE A 137 -0.25 -3.53 36.24
C PHE A 137 1.16 -3.16 36.74
N SER A 138 1.22 -2.39 37.83
CA SER A 138 2.48 -1.87 38.36
C SER A 138 3.36 -2.97 38.94
N ALA A 139 2.74 -3.85 39.68
CA ALA A 139 3.40 -5.03 40.26
C ALA A 139 3.85 -6.00 39.14
N ALA A 140 3.02 -6.20 38.10
CA ALA A 140 3.38 -7.02 36.95
C ALA A 140 4.55 -6.45 36.14
N LEU A 141 4.58 -5.13 35.94
CA LEU A 141 5.68 -4.45 35.24
C LEU A 141 6.98 -4.54 36.06
N ALA A 142 6.92 -4.28 37.36
CA ALA A 142 8.08 -4.39 38.26
C ALA A 142 8.65 -5.79 38.27
N GLU A 143 7.78 -6.80 38.38
CA GLU A 143 8.16 -8.23 38.39
C GLU A 143 8.76 -8.64 37.03
N ALA A 144 8.19 -8.19 35.89
CA ALA A 144 8.72 -8.47 34.58
C ALA A 144 10.11 -7.86 34.36
N ILE A 145 10.35 -6.62 34.85
CA ILE A 145 11.67 -5.98 34.82
C ILE A 145 12.66 -6.77 35.67
N TYR A 146 12.25 -7.18 36.87
CA TYR A 146 13.08 -7.95 37.78
C TYR A 146 13.47 -9.32 37.20
N ARG A 147 12.52 -10.09 36.69
CA ARG A 147 12.76 -11.39 36.06
C ARG A 147 13.72 -11.29 34.87
N ARG A 148 13.59 -10.23 34.08
CA ARG A 148 14.48 -9.97 32.92
C ARG A 148 15.86 -9.46 33.30
N LYS A 149 16.09 -9.06 34.54
CA LYS A 149 17.36 -8.51 35.04
C LYS A 149 17.88 -7.35 34.14
N VAL A 150 16.97 -6.54 33.58
CA VAL A 150 17.32 -5.42 32.72
C VAL A 150 17.30 -4.11 33.49
N THR A 151 18.16 -3.18 33.09
CA THR A 151 18.18 -1.82 33.67
C THR A 151 17.12 -0.93 33.02
N LEU A 152 16.63 0.05 33.78
CA LEU A 152 15.71 1.06 33.22
C LEU A 152 16.32 1.82 32.04
N LYS A 153 17.65 2.09 32.05
CA LYS A 153 18.36 2.70 30.92
C LYS A 153 18.30 1.86 29.68
N TRP A 154 18.45 0.55 29.80
CA TRP A 154 18.35 -0.40 28.68
C TRP A 154 16.90 -0.41 28.12
N LEU A 155 15.88 -0.44 28.99
CA LEU A 155 14.49 -0.35 28.54
C LEU A 155 14.19 0.93 27.77
N VAL A 156 14.69 2.07 28.24
CA VAL A 156 14.57 3.35 27.53
C VAL A 156 15.17 3.27 26.13
N SER A 157 16.37 2.70 26.00
CA SER A 157 17.03 2.56 24.69
C SER A 157 16.28 1.67 23.72
N LYS A 158 15.57 0.65 24.20
CA LYS A 158 14.83 -0.33 23.37
C LYS A 158 13.40 0.13 23.05
N THR A 159 12.77 0.86 23.96
CA THR A 159 11.34 1.18 23.86
C THR A 159 11.07 2.65 23.51
N GLY A 160 12.02 3.54 23.79
CA GLY A 160 11.83 4.97 23.66
C GLY A 160 10.90 5.57 24.74
N VAL A 161 10.53 4.81 25.77
CA VAL A 161 9.75 5.27 26.91
C VAL A 161 10.66 5.99 27.89
N GLY A 162 10.25 7.18 28.37
CA GLY A 162 11.07 7.95 29.32
C GLY A 162 11.32 7.18 30.62
N ILE A 163 12.53 7.30 31.17
CA ILE A 163 12.94 6.57 32.40
C ILE A 163 12.02 6.87 33.58
N THR A 164 11.57 8.13 33.71
CA THR A 164 10.65 8.57 34.75
C THR A 164 9.30 7.85 34.62
N SER A 165 8.79 7.73 33.39
CA SER A 165 7.53 7.03 33.14
C SER A 165 7.62 5.55 33.52
N ILE A 166 8.69 4.84 33.12
CA ILE A 166 8.86 3.41 33.48
C ILE A 166 8.96 3.26 35.00
N ARG A 167 9.70 4.12 35.68
CA ARG A 167 9.85 4.13 37.14
C ARG A 167 8.53 4.37 37.85
N ASP A 168 7.80 5.42 37.43
CA ASP A 168 6.52 5.80 38.04
C ASP A 168 5.44 4.75 37.78
N TRP A 169 5.48 4.08 36.63
CA TRP A 169 4.58 2.99 36.30
C TRP A 169 4.88 1.72 37.12
N SER A 170 6.15 1.35 37.25
CA SER A 170 6.55 0.16 38.02
C SER A 170 6.40 0.34 39.53
N SER A 171 6.44 1.58 40.04
CA SER A 171 6.21 1.90 41.46
C SER A 171 4.73 2.15 41.80
N GLY A 172 3.83 2.17 40.80
CA GLY A 172 2.41 2.45 41.01
C GLY A 172 2.08 3.92 41.23
N LYS A 173 3.08 4.83 41.15
CA LYS A 173 2.88 6.27 41.33
C LYS A 173 2.00 6.88 40.26
N THR A 174 2.12 6.41 39.02
CA THR A 174 1.26 6.78 37.90
C THR A 174 0.88 5.55 37.08
N ARG A 175 -0.24 5.64 36.36
CA ARG A 175 -0.66 4.58 35.41
C ARG A 175 -0.59 5.10 33.98
N PRO A 176 -0.20 4.25 33.01
CA PRO A 176 -0.22 4.61 31.60
C PRO A 176 -1.62 5.02 31.15
N THR A 177 -1.71 6.07 30.31
CA THR A 177 -2.95 6.50 29.69
C THR A 177 -3.12 5.88 28.31
N ARG A 178 -4.32 5.96 27.73
CA ARG A 178 -4.64 5.37 26.40
C ARG A 178 -3.71 5.80 25.25
N ASN A 179 -2.96 6.89 25.41
CA ASN A 179 -2.08 7.40 24.33
C ASN A 179 -0.74 6.68 24.25
N VAL A 180 -0.41 5.79 25.19
CA VAL A 180 0.88 5.08 25.26
C VAL A 180 0.82 3.61 24.87
N GLU A 181 -0.25 3.16 24.19
CA GLU A 181 -0.45 1.77 23.77
C GLU A 181 0.72 1.21 22.96
N ASN A 182 1.25 2.00 22.02
CA ASN A 182 2.43 1.60 21.23
C ASN A 182 3.70 1.47 22.09
N GLN A 183 3.79 2.26 23.15
CA GLN A 183 4.92 2.20 24.09
C GLN A 183 4.82 0.98 24.99
N LEU A 184 3.60 0.64 25.46
CA LEU A 184 3.35 -0.58 26.21
C LEU A 184 3.66 -1.82 25.37
N LYS A 185 3.27 -1.86 24.11
CA LYS A 185 3.62 -2.94 23.20
C LYS A 185 5.13 -3.13 23.07
N LYS A 186 5.89 -2.04 22.92
CA LYS A 186 7.36 -2.10 22.88
C LYS A 186 7.96 -2.54 24.22
N LEU A 187 7.34 -2.20 25.34
CA LEU A 187 7.75 -2.71 26.67
C LEU A 187 7.50 -4.21 26.77
N GLU A 188 6.34 -4.69 26.36
CA GLU A 188 6.02 -6.12 26.32
C GLU A 188 7.00 -6.88 25.41
N GLU A 189 7.31 -6.36 24.23
CA GLU A 189 8.31 -6.95 23.31
C GLU A 189 9.73 -6.97 23.95
N ALA A 190 10.16 -5.87 24.57
CA ALA A 190 11.47 -5.76 25.21
C ALA A 190 11.59 -6.67 26.43
N LEU A 191 10.51 -6.80 27.20
CA LEU A 191 10.42 -7.69 28.36
C LEU A 191 10.08 -9.13 27.97
N ARG A 192 9.90 -9.42 26.67
CA ARG A 192 9.49 -10.72 26.12
C ARG A 192 8.20 -11.28 26.75
N LEU A 193 7.29 -10.39 27.05
CA LEU A 193 5.97 -10.77 27.49
C LEU A 193 5.08 -11.08 26.28
N PRO A 194 4.11 -11.99 26.41
CA PRO A 194 3.08 -12.14 25.38
C PRO A 194 2.40 -10.81 25.10
N ALA A 195 1.98 -10.64 23.85
CA ALA A 195 1.23 -9.46 23.46
C ALA A 195 0.01 -9.26 24.40
N GLU A 196 -0.18 -8.02 24.83
CA GLU A 196 -1.29 -7.61 25.71
C GLU A 196 -1.20 -8.05 27.18
N THR A 197 -0.08 -8.61 27.62
CA THR A 197 0.09 -9.05 29.04
C THR A 197 -0.01 -7.89 30.02
N LEU A 198 0.66 -6.76 29.75
CA LEU A 198 0.60 -5.55 30.55
C LEU A 198 -0.65 -4.73 30.23
N SER A 199 -1.01 -4.66 28.98
CA SER A 199 -2.13 -3.87 28.51
C SER A 199 -3.48 -4.35 29.04
N LYS A 200 -3.68 -5.65 29.15
CA LYS A 200 -4.91 -6.25 29.74
C LYS A 200 -5.11 -5.84 31.21
N ARG A 201 -4.01 -5.69 31.97
CA ARG A 201 -4.04 -5.28 33.37
C ARG A 201 -4.44 -3.82 33.60
N LEU A 202 -4.44 -3.00 32.54
CA LEU A 202 -4.91 -1.62 32.59
C LEU A 202 -6.41 -1.45 32.37
N GLY A 203 -7.10 -2.51 31.96
CA GLY A 203 -8.56 -2.54 31.84
C GLY A 203 -9.17 -1.77 30.66
N PHE A 204 -8.37 -1.05 29.86
CA PHE A 204 -8.89 -0.25 28.76
C PHE A 204 -8.64 -0.84 27.35
N VAL A 205 -7.83 -1.89 27.23
CA VAL A 205 -7.45 -2.49 25.95
C VAL A 205 -8.58 -3.33 25.39
N ILE A 206 -9.30 -4.07 26.22
CA ILE A 206 -10.38 -4.98 25.78
C ILE A 206 -11.49 -4.24 25.03
N LYS A 207 -11.89 -3.05 25.50
CA LYS A 207 -12.95 -2.25 24.84
C LYS A 207 -12.48 -1.65 23.49
N ARG A 208 -11.21 -1.31 23.37
CA ARG A 208 -10.66 -0.69 22.15
C ARG A 208 -10.38 -1.74 21.07
N HIS A 209 -9.90 -2.92 21.45
CA HIS A 209 -9.66 -4.04 20.53
C HIS A 209 -10.96 -4.54 19.92
N GLN A 210 -12.02 -4.72 20.72
CA GLN A 210 -13.33 -5.09 20.23
C GLN A 210 -13.95 -4.01 19.34
N ALA A 211 -13.85 -2.73 19.70
CA ALA A 211 -14.33 -1.62 18.87
C ALA A 211 -13.53 -1.45 17.58
N VAL A 212 -12.21 -1.64 17.62
CA VAL A 212 -11.35 -1.59 16.43
C VAL A 212 -11.56 -2.83 15.55
N THR A 213 -11.76 -3.99 16.13
CA THR A 213 -12.06 -5.23 15.38
C THR A 213 -13.46 -5.17 14.78
N ALA A 214 -14.48 -4.75 15.54
CA ALA A 214 -15.83 -4.55 15.03
C ALA A 214 -15.90 -3.44 13.97
N ALA A 215 -15.21 -2.32 14.15
CA ALA A 215 -15.09 -1.26 13.15
C ALA A 215 -14.30 -1.71 11.92
N LYS A 216 -13.35 -2.63 12.08
CA LYS A 216 -12.58 -3.23 11.00
C LYS A 216 -13.39 -4.29 10.25
N GLU A 217 -14.16 -5.11 10.96
CA GLU A 217 -15.10 -6.08 10.37
C GLU A 217 -16.23 -5.37 9.64
N GLN A 218 -16.77 -4.30 10.21
CA GLN A 218 -17.77 -3.45 9.57
C GLN A 218 -17.22 -2.73 8.33
N ARG A 219 -15.94 -2.31 8.34
CA ARG A 219 -15.22 -1.80 7.16
C ARG A 219 -14.97 -2.88 6.12
N LEU A 220 -14.69 -4.11 6.52
CA LEU A 220 -14.50 -5.26 5.65
C LEU A 220 -15.81 -5.66 4.98
N ALA A 221 -16.94 -5.57 5.70
CA ALA A 221 -18.26 -5.82 5.18
C ALA A 221 -18.75 -4.71 4.21
N LEU A 222 -18.31 -3.45 4.41
CA LEU A 222 -18.72 -2.29 3.60
C LEU A 222 -17.95 -2.11 2.29
N SER A 223 -16.84 -2.82 2.05
CA SER A 223 -16.06 -2.70 0.80
C SER A 223 -15.29 -3.98 0.52
N SER A 224 -15.76 -4.73 -0.46
CA SER A 224 -15.04 -5.92 -0.98
C SER A 224 -13.61 -5.59 -1.47
N TYR A 225 -13.38 -4.36 -1.94
CA TYR A 225 -12.06 -3.85 -2.32
C TYR A 225 -11.20 -3.50 -1.10
N GLY A 226 -11.75 -2.84 -0.11
CA GLY A 226 -11.06 -2.51 1.13
C GLY A 226 -10.66 -3.76 1.93
N ALA A 227 -11.53 -4.78 1.92
CA ALA A 227 -11.26 -6.09 2.51
C ALA A 227 -10.09 -6.80 1.81
N ARG A 228 -10.15 -6.88 0.49
CA ARG A 228 -9.09 -7.47 -0.35
C ARG A 228 -7.76 -6.74 -0.18
N LYS A 229 -7.77 -5.43 -0.26
CA LYS A 229 -6.57 -4.61 -0.07
C LYS A 229 -6.01 -4.72 1.35
N GLY A 230 -6.86 -4.81 2.36
CA GLY A 230 -6.44 -4.98 3.76
C GLY A 230 -5.78 -6.33 4.03
N SER A 231 -6.32 -7.42 3.50
CA SER A 231 -5.69 -8.75 3.59
C SER A 231 -4.42 -8.84 2.75
N GLN A 232 -4.40 -8.26 1.57
CA GLN A 232 -3.20 -8.14 0.75
C GLN A 232 -2.10 -7.37 1.47
N PHE A 233 -2.39 -6.22 2.05
CA PHE A 233 -1.41 -5.44 2.81
C PHE A 233 -0.87 -6.16 4.05
N LYS A 234 -1.66 -7.03 4.69
CA LYS A 234 -1.19 -7.82 5.84
C LYS A 234 -0.24 -8.95 5.45
N LEU A 235 -0.53 -9.67 4.37
CA LEU A 235 0.32 -10.75 3.87
C LEU A 235 1.62 -10.24 3.22
N GLU A 236 1.57 -9.02 2.69
CA GLU A 236 2.57 -8.54 1.77
C GLU A 236 3.24 -7.28 2.19
N SER A 237 2.84 -6.78 3.38
CA SER A 237 3.27 -5.45 3.77
C SER A 237 4.74 -5.25 3.49
N ARG A 238 5.35 -6.23 2.87
CA ARG A 238 6.75 -6.04 2.64
C ARG A 238 7.50 -7.14 1.95
N LEU A 239 6.82 -8.06 1.34
CA LEU A 239 7.45 -8.71 0.23
C LEU A 239 7.56 -7.62 -0.84
N ASN A 240 8.66 -6.90 -0.76
CA ASN A 240 8.88 -5.74 -1.60
C ASN A 240 8.87 -6.18 -3.04
N TYR A 241 7.83 -5.82 -3.77
CA TYR A 241 7.83 -5.83 -5.21
C TYR A 241 8.82 -4.86 -5.83
N LEU A 242 9.68 -4.28 -5.04
CA LEU A 242 10.70 -3.36 -5.45
C LEU A 242 12.01 -4.04 -5.19
N ILE A 243 12.43 -4.85 -6.15
CA ILE A 243 13.81 -5.27 -6.23
C ILE A 243 14.68 -4.03 -6.44
N GLU A 244 15.89 -4.07 -5.90
CA GLU A 244 16.95 -3.22 -6.40
C GLU A 244 17.21 -3.63 -7.83
N VAL A 245 16.80 -2.76 -8.75
CA VAL A 245 16.94 -3.02 -10.18
C VAL A 245 18.41 -2.94 -10.54
N PRO A 246 19.02 -3.95 -11.20
CA PRO A 246 20.41 -3.89 -11.64
C PRO A 246 20.70 -2.68 -12.51
N ASP A 247 21.89 -2.13 -12.43
CA ASP A 247 22.27 -0.92 -13.18
C ASP A 247 22.18 -1.11 -14.70
N SER A 248 22.46 -2.31 -15.21
CA SER A 248 22.24 -2.68 -16.61
C SER A 248 20.77 -2.49 -17.02
N MET A 249 19.84 -3.03 -16.26
CA MET A 249 18.41 -2.87 -16.53
C MET A 249 17.95 -1.42 -16.35
N ARG A 250 18.52 -0.67 -15.40
CA ARG A 250 18.27 0.79 -15.26
C ARG A 250 18.73 1.56 -16.50
N SER A 251 19.90 1.18 -17.04
CA SER A 251 20.42 1.76 -18.27
C SER A 251 19.51 1.47 -19.46
N GLU A 252 19.10 0.22 -19.64
CA GLU A 252 18.13 -0.16 -20.67
C GLU A 252 16.80 0.60 -20.52
N TRP A 253 16.31 0.74 -19.28
CA TRP A 253 15.09 1.50 -19.01
C TRP A 253 15.23 2.97 -19.42
N ARG A 254 16.35 3.62 -19.13
CA ARG A 254 16.64 5.00 -19.55
C ARG A 254 16.68 5.13 -21.07
N GLN A 255 17.28 4.16 -21.77
CA GLN A 255 17.27 4.10 -23.23
C GLN A 255 15.86 3.95 -23.81
N LEU A 256 15.04 3.06 -23.20
CA LEU A 256 13.63 2.93 -23.55
C LEU A 256 12.87 4.24 -23.36
N VAL A 257 13.06 4.93 -22.23
CA VAL A 257 12.41 6.21 -21.96
C VAL A 257 12.87 7.26 -22.99
N ALA A 258 14.17 7.34 -23.27
CA ALA A 258 14.72 8.25 -24.30
C ALA A 258 14.11 7.97 -25.67
N HIS A 259 14.00 6.69 -26.07
CA HIS A 259 13.33 6.30 -27.30
C HIS A 259 11.86 6.75 -27.34
N LYS A 260 11.12 6.56 -26.24
CA LYS A 260 9.69 6.88 -26.15
C LYS A 260 9.37 8.37 -26.09
N ILE A 261 10.34 9.23 -25.74
CA ILE A 261 10.16 10.69 -25.74
C ILE A 261 10.78 11.35 -26.98
N SER A 262 11.59 10.64 -27.75
CA SER A 262 12.21 11.16 -28.97
C SER A 262 11.20 11.25 -30.12
N PHE A 263 11.44 12.20 -31.01
CA PHE A 263 10.80 12.20 -32.31
C PHE A 263 11.45 11.14 -33.20
N SER A 264 10.75 10.03 -33.42
CA SER A 264 11.22 8.94 -34.24
C SER A 264 10.17 8.49 -35.25
N ARG A 265 10.59 8.23 -36.48
CA ARG A 265 9.73 7.64 -37.52
C ARG A 265 9.28 6.21 -37.19
N ALA A 266 9.94 5.57 -36.21
CA ALA A 266 9.51 4.28 -35.69
C ALA A 266 8.21 4.35 -34.87
N HIS A 267 7.76 5.54 -34.47
CA HIS A 267 6.47 5.72 -33.79
C HIS A 267 5.33 5.78 -34.81
N SER A 268 4.44 4.81 -34.75
CA SER A 268 3.31 4.70 -35.71
C SER A 268 2.17 5.66 -35.40
N SER A 269 2.12 6.22 -34.20
CA SER A 269 1.06 7.15 -33.80
C SER A 269 1.50 8.04 -32.61
N LYS A 270 0.73 9.12 -32.37
CA LYS A 270 0.90 9.96 -31.16
C LYS A 270 0.85 9.18 -29.85
N ASN A 271 0.16 8.04 -29.83
CA ASN A 271 0.02 7.20 -28.65
C ASN A 271 1.27 6.36 -28.35
N ASP A 272 2.20 6.25 -29.29
CA ASP A 272 3.46 5.54 -29.10
C ASP A 272 4.53 6.39 -28.40
N THR A 273 4.33 7.71 -28.34
CA THR A 273 5.23 8.65 -27.67
C THR A 273 4.79 8.94 -26.25
N TRP A 274 5.76 9.15 -25.36
CA TRP A 274 5.50 9.54 -23.99
C TRP A 274 5.71 11.02 -23.78
N ARG A 275 4.77 11.64 -23.06
CA ARG A 275 4.81 13.07 -22.76
C ARG A 275 5.81 13.36 -21.65
N VAL A 276 6.70 14.30 -21.91
CA VAL A 276 7.58 14.90 -20.90
C VAL A 276 6.83 16.05 -20.21
N LYS A 277 6.94 16.13 -18.90
CA LYS A 277 6.37 17.21 -18.09
C LYS A 277 7.45 17.89 -17.25
N PRO A 278 7.36 19.21 -17.06
CA PRO A 278 8.10 19.89 -16.03
C PRO A 278 7.82 19.25 -14.66
N ARG A 279 8.81 19.27 -13.79
CA ARG A 279 8.69 18.62 -12.46
C ARG A 279 7.59 19.27 -11.61
N ASN A 280 7.38 20.57 -11.72
CA ASN A 280 6.35 21.33 -11.00
C ASN A 280 4.92 20.96 -11.42
N GLU A 281 4.72 20.40 -12.62
CA GLU A 281 3.42 19.93 -13.11
C GLU A 281 3.04 18.51 -12.65
N VAL A 282 3.94 17.80 -11.93
CA VAL A 282 3.70 16.42 -11.47
C VAL A 282 3.42 16.40 -9.99
N GLY A 283 2.19 16.11 -9.60
CA GLY A 283 1.71 16.17 -8.21
C GLY A 283 2.20 15.07 -7.28
N ASN A 284 2.90 14.06 -7.79
CA ASN A 284 3.49 13.00 -7.00
C ASN A 284 5.01 13.09 -6.98
N LYS A 285 5.65 12.47 -5.96
CA LYS A 285 7.10 12.28 -5.95
C LYS A 285 7.47 11.42 -7.17
N PRO A 286 8.30 11.93 -8.10
CA PRO A 286 8.73 11.13 -9.23
C PRO A 286 9.61 9.98 -8.75
N LYS A 287 9.42 8.80 -9.36
CA LYS A 287 10.28 7.66 -9.14
C LYS A 287 11.44 7.68 -10.14
N TRP A 288 12.49 6.92 -9.84
CA TRP A 288 13.67 6.80 -10.70
C TRP A 288 13.30 6.42 -12.15
N SER A 289 12.25 5.62 -12.31
CA SER A 289 11.76 5.14 -13.61
C SER A 289 11.19 6.24 -14.51
N ALA A 290 10.79 7.36 -13.92
CA ALA A 290 10.17 8.49 -14.62
C ALA A 290 11.04 9.73 -14.67
N LEU A 291 12.11 9.82 -13.89
CA LEU A 291 12.95 11.01 -13.76
C LEU A 291 14.02 11.05 -14.86
N LEU A 292 14.05 12.14 -15.61
CA LEU A 292 15.08 12.40 -16.62
C LEU A 292 16.30 13.11 -16.00
N PRO A 293 17.49 13.01 -16.62
CA PRO A 293 18.69 13.70 -16.13
C PRO A 293 18.56 15.22 -15.97
N ASP A 294 17.72 15.87 -16.81
CA ASP A 294 17.42 17.30 -16.74
C ASP A 294 16.36 17.67 -15.68
N GLY A 295 15.96 16.71 -14.85
CA GLY A 295 14.97 16.91 -13.80
C GLY A 295 13.51 16.90 -14.26
N LYS A 296 13.23 16.80 -15.55
CA LYS A 296 11.87 16.60 -16.06
C LYS A 296 11.36 15.20 -15.77
N VAL A 297 10.07 15.00 -15.95
CA VAL A 297 9.39 13.76 -15.56
C VAL A 297 8.57 13.20 -16.73
N VAL A 298 8.61 11.86 -16.87
CA VAL A 298 7.80 11.11 -17.85
C VAL A 298 6.79 10.25 -17.09
N PRO A 299 5.57 10.74 -16.78
CA PRO A 299 4.60 10.00 -15.96
C PRO A 299 4.20 8.64 -16.54
N SER A 300 4.19 8.51 -17.87
CA SER A 300 3.89 7.25 -18.55
C SER A 300 4.96 6.19 -18.30
N ALA A 301 6.22 6.58 -18.10
CA ALA A 301 7.30 5.67 -17.73
C ALA A 301 7.07 5.10 -16.33
N ASP A 302 6.66 5.92 -15.35
CA ASP A 302 6.32 5.43 -14.01
C ASP A 302 5.12 4.47 -14.04
N ALA A 303 4.09 4.79 -14.82
CA ALA A 303 2.94 3.91 -14.98
C ALA A 303 3.35 2.56 -15.59
N CYS A 304 4.14 2.56 -16.66
CA CYS A 304 4.66 1.36 -17.30
C CYS A 304 5.51 0.52 -16.32
N TRP A 305 6.49 1.15 -15.64
CA TRP A 305 7.33 0.46 -14.67
C TRP A 305 6.54 -0.10 -13.49
N SER A 306 5.49 0.58 -13.04
CA SER A 306 4.66 0.09 -11.95
C SER A 306 3.96 -1.25 -12.24
N PHE A 307 3.80 -1.59 -13.50
CA PHE A 307 3.27 -2.88 -13.96
C PHE A 307 4.38 -3.88 -14.29
N LEU A 308 5.34 -3.51 -15.13
CA LEU A 308 6.43 -4.39 -15.54
C LEU A 308 7.37 -4.73 -14.39
N GLY A 309 7.67 -3.77 -13.53
CA GLY A 309 8.49 -3.98 -12.33
C GLY A 309 7.94 -5.04 -11.39
N ARG A 310 6.62 -5.30 -11.40
CA ARG A 310 6.02 -6.40 -10.64
C ARG A 310 6.44 -7.76 -11.18
N TYR A 311 6.52 -7.90 -12.48
CA TYR A 311 6.98 -9.14 -13.11
C TYR A 311 8.46 -9.40 -12.79
N TYR A 312 9.32 -8.41 -12.99
CA TYR A 312 10.75 -8.56 -12.65
C TYR A 312 10.96 -8.84 -11.17
N SER A 313 10.19 -8.18 -10.29
CA SER A 313 10.22 -8.44 -8.85
C SER A 313 9.73 -9.84 -8.50
N TRP A 314 8.72 -10.36 -9.21
CA TRP A 314 8.22 -11.71 -9.04
C TRP A 314 9.25 -12.76 -9.49
N LEU A 315 10.02 -12.49 -10.53
CA LEU A 315 11.13 -13.35 -10.94
C LEU A 315 12.16 -13.53 -9.82
N ALA A 316 12.46 -12.45 -9.08
CA ALA A 316 13.41 -12.48 -7.96
C ALA A 316 12.77 -12.96 -6.65
N LEU A 317 11.45 -12.98 -6.55
CA LEU A 317 10.75 -13.40 -5.35
C LEU A 317 11.04 -14.88 -5.06
N ASP A 318 11.39 -15.16 -3.81
CA ASP A 318 11.67 -16.51 -3.33
C ASP A 318 10.52 -17.49 -3.63
N MET A 319 10.84 -18.72 -4.03
CA MET A 319 9.85 -19.78 -4.33
C MET A 319 8.94 -20.09 -3.15
N LYS A 320 9.43 -19.96 -1.90
CA LYS A 320 8.58 -20.12 -0.69
C LYS A 320 7.42 -19.14 -0.61
N HIS A 321 7.52 -18.02 -1.32
CA HIS A 321 6.49 -16.99 -1.43
C HIS A 321 5.73 -17.05 -2.77
N GLY A 322 5.96 -18.11 -3.55
CA GLY A 322 5.32 -18.33 -4.85
C GLY A 322 5.96 -17.56 -6.01
N GLY A 323 7.16 -17.01 -5.81
CA GLY A 323 7.96 -16.39 -6.86
C GLY A 323 8.76 -17.40 -7.68
N ALA A 324 9.53 -16.92 -8.65
CA ALA A 324 10.35 -17.76 -9.50
C ALA A 324 11.74 -18.09 -8.90
N GLY A 325 12.20 -17.35 -7.91
CA GLY A 325 13.43 -17.62 -7.17
C GLY A 325 14.74 -17.35 -7.93
N TYR A 326 14.69 -16.53 -8.98
CA TYR A 326 15.92 -16.14 -9.69
C TYR A 326 16.74 -15.16 -8.86
N GLN A 327 18.05 -15.31 -8.90
CA GLN A 327 18.95 -14.30 -8.34
C GLN A 327 18.80 -12.97 -9.10
N ILE A 328 18.87 -11.85 -8.39
CA ILE A 328 18.61 -10.54 -8.95
C ILE A 328 19.59 -10.17 -10.07
N GLU A 329 20.85 -10.58 -9.92
CA GLU A 329 21.93 -10.34 -10.87
C GLU A 329 21.68 -10.97 -12.25
N ARG A 330 20.86 -12.04 -12.27
CA ARG A 330 20.45 -12.70 -13.51
C ARG A 330 19.34 -11.97 -14.23
N ILE A 331 18.55 -11.14 -13.49
CA ILE A 331 17.45 -10.34 -14.05
C ILE A 331 18.04 -8.99 -14.50
N ASN A 332 19.02 -9.02 -15.34
CA ASN A 332 19.88 -7.92 -15.73
C ASN A 332 19.43 -7.15 -16.99
N THR A 333 18.38 -7.60 -17.66
CA THR A 333 17.88 -7.02 -18.93
C THR A 333 16.37 -7.05 -19.00
N LEU A 334 15.78 -6.08 -19.71
CA LEU A 334 14.36 -6.05 -20.02
C LEU A 334 13.92 -7.21 -20.95
N ALA A 335 14.87 -7.89 -21.60
CA ALA A 335 14.62 -9.06 -22.46
C ALA A 335 13.91 -10.21 -21.73
N TRP A 336 13.97 -10.29 -20.41
CA TRP A 336 13.23 -11.28 -19.61
C TRP A 336 11.71 -11.25 -19.85
N ILE A 337 11.17 -10.15 -20.39
CA ILE A 337 9.75 -10.08 -20.77
C ILE A 337 9.37 -11.05 -21.88
N LEU A 338 10.33 -11.54 -22.66
CA LEU A 338 10.13 -12.57 -23.67
C LEU A 338 9.89 -13.97 -23.08
N HIS A 339 10.09 -14.16 -21.78
CA HIS A 339 9.81 -15.43 -21.11
C HIS A 339 8.31 -15.57 -20.83
N ASP A 340 7.56 -15.91 -21.86
CA ASP A 340 6.09 -15.95 -21.84
C ASP A 340 5.51 -16.95 -20.84
N GLU A 341 6.16 -18.08 -20.61
CA GLU A 341 5.74 -19.06 -19.61
C GLU A 341 5.86 -18.50 -18.17
N MET A 342 6.95 -17.78 -17.87
CA MET A 342 7.12 -17.15 -16.56
C MET A 342 6.16 -15.99 -16.36
N LEU A 343 5.90 -15.19 -17.39
CA LEU A 343 4.88 -14.14 -17.28
C LEU A 343 3.50 -14.75 -17.02
N THR A 344 3.13 -15.84 -17.70
CA THR A 344 1.87 -16.56 -17.45
C THR A 344 1.80 -17.06 -15.99
N LYS A 345 2.88 -17.64 -15.45
CA LYS A 345 2.94 -18.06 -14.04
C LYS A 345 2.81 -16.88 -13.07
N CYS A 346 3.44 -15.74 -13.37
CA CYS A 346 3.31 -14.50 -12.59
C CYS A 346 1.87 -13.99 -12.57
N LEU A 347 1.17 -14.01 -13.71
CA LEU A 347 -0.23 -13.61 -13.80
C LEU A 347 -1.14 -14.55 -12.99
N ALA A 348 -0.94 -15.86 -13.10
CA ALA A 348 -1.67 -16.86 -12.33
C ALA A 348 -1.46 -16.67 -10.82
N TRP A 349 -0.21 -16.47 -10.38
CA TRP A 349 0.12 -16.15 -8.99
C TRP A 349 -0.55 -14.84 -8.53
N SER A 350 -0.53 -13.79 -9.36
CA SER A 350 -1.23 -12.52 -9.05
C SER A 350 -2.74 -12.70 -8.94
N GLN A 351 -3.34 -13.55 -9.76
CA GLN A 351 -4.76 -13.88 -9.71
C GLN A 351 -5.12 -14.63 -8.41
N ILE A 352 -4.33 -15.66 -8.05
CA ILE A 352 -4.53 -16.43 -6.80
C ILE A 352 -4.46 -15.50 -5.58
N ARG A 353 -3.48 -14.60 -5.54
CA ARG A 353 -3.35 -13.58 -4.48
C ARG A 353 -4.52 -12.60 -4.42
N ALA A 354 -5.15 -12.32 -5.53
CA ALA A 354 -6.36 -11.51 -5.60
C ALA A 354 -7.62 -12.29 -5.17
N GLY A 355 -7.49 -13.51 -4.62
CA GLY A 355 -8.61 -14.38 -4.27
C GLY A 355 -9.23 -15.06 -5.48
N ASN A 356 -8.42 -15.50 -6.43
CA ASN A 356 -8.80 -16.08 -7.74
C ASN A 356 -9.64 -15.13 -8.61
N ILE A 357 -9.49 -13.83 -8.39
CA ILE A 357 -10.23 -12.81 -9.14
C ILE A 357 -9.47 -12.42 -10.39
N LEU A 358 -10.14 -12.48 -11.53
CA LEU A 358 -9.63 -11.91 -12.77
C LEU A 358 -9.81 -10.39 -12.73
N HIS A 359 -8.71 -9.63 -12.78
CA HIS A 359 -8.76 -8.17 -12.66
C HIS A 359 -7.98 -7.46 -13.77
N ALA A 360 -8.41 -6.24 -14.10
CA ALA A 360 -7.85 -5.45 -15.21
C ALA A 360 -6.33 -5.19 -15.11
N GLY A 361 -5.75 -5.23 -13.90
CA GLY A 361 -4.30 -5.07 -13.71
C GLY A 361 -3.47 -6.17 -14.37
N LEU A 362 -4.01 -7.39 -14.54
CA LEU A 362 -3.35 -8.48 -15.27
C LEU A 362 -3.24 -8.12 -16.76
N ALA A 363 -4.32 -7.62 -17.35
CA ALA A 363 -4.30 -7.15 -18.74
C ALA A 363 -3.33 -6.00 -18.95
N SER A 364 -3.20 -5.09 -17.97
CA SER A 364 -2.25 -3.97 -18.06
C SER A 364 -0.79 -4.43 -18.10
N ILE A 365 -0.43 -5.47 -17.35
CA ILE A 365 0.93 -6.05 -17.43
C ILE A 365 1.19 -6.55 -18.85
N LEU A 366 0.25 -7.32 -19.42
CA LEU A 366 0.36 -7.85 -20.79
C LEU A 366 0.42 -6.75 -21.84
N GLN A 367 -0.42 -5.71 -21.72
CA GLN A 367 -0.43 -4.57 -22.64
C GLN A 367 0.89 -3.82 -22.65
N TYR A 368 1.49 -3.55 -21.46
CA TYR A 368 2.81 -2.92 -21.39
C TYR A 368 3.92 -3.83 -21.92
N ALA A 369 3.84 -5.14 -21.67
CA ALA A 369 4.77 -6.10 -22.23
C ALA A 369 4.66 -6.16 -23.78
N ALA A 370 3.45 -6.25 -24.31
CA ALA A 370 3.19 -6.24 -25.74
C ALA A 370 3.67 -4.95 -26.41
N MET A 371 3.48 -3.78 -25.77
CA MET A 371 4.00 -2.49 -26.26
C MET A 371 5.51 -2.52 -26.51
N LEU A 372 6.29 -3.18 -25.64
CA LEU A 372 7.73 -3.28 -25.81
C LEU A 372 8.13 -4.21 -26.98
N LEU A 373 7.31 -5.19 -27.28
CA LEU A 373 7.56 -6.24 -28.27
C LEU A 373 6.92 -5.95 -29.65
N ARG A 374 6.09 -4.90 -29.75
CA ARG A 374 5.29 -4.61 -30.94
C ARG A 374 6.15 -4.56 -32.20
N PRO A 375 5.76 -5.30 -33.27
CA PRO A 375 6.47 -5.27 -34.54
C PRO A 375 6.69 -3.85 -35.04
N ALA A 376 7.86 -3.58 -35.57
CA ALA A 376 8.35 -2.33 -36.14
C ALA A 376 8.52 -1.14 -35.15
N THR A 377 7.78 -1.07 -34.03
CA THR A 377 7.76 0.10 -33.15
C THR A 377 8.14 -0.19 -31.70
N GLY A 378 8.13 -1.45 -31.29
CA GLY A 378 8.50 -1.88 -29.96
C GLY A 378 10.00 -1.69 -29.68
N TRP A 379 10.34 -1.15 -28.53
CA TRP A 379 11.74 -0.91 -28.21
C TRP A 379 12.57 -2.21 -28.19
N LEU A 380 12.05 -3.29 -27.62
CA LEU A 380 12.73 -4.59 -27.68
C LEU A 380 12.86 -5.12 -29.10
N TRP A 381 11.82 -4.98 -29.94
CA TRP A 381 11.88 -5.34 -31.35
C TRP A 381 13.04 -4.68 -32.09
N LEU A 382 13.35 -3.43 -31.72
CA LEU A 382 14.41 -2.62 -32.34
C LEU A 382 15.81 -2.90 -31.78
N ASN A 383 15.94 -3.70 -30.71
CA ASN A 383 17.18 -3.91 -29.99
C ASN A 383 17.55 -5.41 -29.86
N PRO A 384 17.88 -6.10 -30.97
CA PRO A 384 18.20 -7.54 -30.96
C PRO A 384 19.44 -7.89 -30.16
N GLN A 385 20.38 -6.97 -30.01
CA GLN A 385 21.60 -7.15 -29.20
C GLN A 385 21.32 -7.50 -27.74
N LEU A 386 20.12 -7.21 -27.22
CA LEU A 386 19.70 -7.56 -25.86
C LEU A 386 19.56 -9.08 -25.66
N ALA A 387 19.48 -9.85 -26.74
CA ALA A 387 19.57 -11.30 -26.67
C ALA A 387 20.87 -11.79 -26.03
N LEU A 388 21.96 -11.07 -26.27
CA LEU A 388 23.29 -11.39 -25.76
C LEU A 388 23.48 -11.00 -24.28
N ALA A 389 22.61 -10.17 -23.73
CA ALA A 389 22.64 -9.80 -22.32
C ALA A 389 22.11 -10.91 -21.40
N LEU A 390 21.40 -11.89 -21.94
CA LEU A 390 20.91 -13.06 -21.21
C LEU A 390 22.02 -14.10 -21.05
N ASP A 391 22.13 -14.72 -19.87
CA ASP A 391 23.04 -15.86 -19.70
C ASP A 391 22.57 -17.08 -20.52
N ALA A 392 23.46 -18.03 -20.80
CA ALA A 392 23.18 -19.18 -21.68
C ALA A 392 21.90 -19.98 -21.25
N LYS A 393 21.68 -20.13 -19.93
CA LYS A 393 20.51 -20.80 -19.40
C LYS A 393 19.22 -19.98 -19.64
N ALA A 394 19.31 -18.67 -19.49
CA ALA A 394 18.20 -17.76 -19.77
C ALA A 394 17.94 -17.68 -21.28
N GLN A 395 18.98 -17.64 -22.14
CA GLN A 395 18.81 -17.67 -23.59
C GLN A 395 17.92 -18.85 -24.04
N ALA A 396 18.24 -20.07 -23.62
CA ALA A 396 17.45 -21.25 -23.99
C ALA A 396 15.98 -21.15 -23.56
N SER A 397 15.70 -20.65 -22.37
CA SER A 397 14.34 -20.58 -21.81
C SER A 397 13.53 -19.38 -22.31
N VAL A 398 14.17 -18.21 -22.47
CA VAL A 398 13.55 -16.93 -22.83
C VAL A 398 13.40 -16.80 -24.35
N LEU A 399 14.49 -17.04 -25.08
CA LEU A 399 14.56 -16.81 -26.52
C LEU A 399 13.96 -17.98 -27.31
N LYS A 400 14.10 -19.22 -26.82
CA LYS A 400 13.80 -20.48 -27.54
C LYS A 400 14.69 -20.72 -28.77
N PHE A 401 15.84 -20.00 -28.84
CA PHE A 401 16.92 -20.22 -29.78
C PHE A 401 18.25 -19.88 -29.10
N SER A 402 19.37 -20.31 -29.67
CA SER A 402 20.71 -19.97 -29.21
C SER A 402 21.31 -18.87 -30.08
N PRO A 403 21.71 -17.70 -29.48
CA PRO A 403 22.42 -16.67 -30.22
C PRO A 403 23.87 -17.04 -30.60
N ALA A 404 24.43 -18.11 -30.01
CA ALA A 404 25.81 -18.49 -30.19
C ALA A 404 26.08 -18.87 -31.68
N GLY A 405 27.05 -18.20 -32.26
CA GLY A 405 27.44 -18.44 -33.67
C GLY A 405 26.60 -17.73 -34.73
N MET A 406 25.55 -16.99 -34.33
CA MET A 406 24.75 -16.18 -35.23
C MET A 406 25.47 -14.86 -35.55
N ASP A 407 25.39 -14.46 -36.82
CA ASP A 407 25.71 -13.07 -37.16
C ASP A 407 24.58 -12.12 -36.72
N MET A 408 24.77 -10.80 -36.92
CA MET A 408 23.79 -9.80 -36.48
C MET A 408 22.47 -9.83 -37.27
N ASP A 409 22.50 -10.26 -38.51
CA ASP A 409 21.30 -10.34 -39.34
C ASP A 409 20.47 -11.56 -38.96
N GLU A 410 21.12 -12.71 -38.79
CA GLU A 410 20.51 -13.94 -38.28
C GLU A 410 19.92 -13.73 -36.89
N LEU A 411 20.68 -13.11 -35.97
CA LEU A 411 20.22 -12.77 -34.65
C LEU A 411 19.01 -11.85 -34.70
N THR A 412 19.05 -10.84 -35.55
CA THR A 412 17.93 -9.89 -35.72
C THR A 412 16.69 -10.58 -36.21
N LEU A 413 16.81 -11.50 -37.18
CA LEU A 413 15.69 -12.25 -37.72
C LEU A 413 15.06 -13.15 -36.66
N ALA A 414 15.87 -13.95 -35.96
CA ALA A 414 15.43 -14.84 -34.88
C ALA A 414 14.78 -14.07 -33.72
N TRP A 415 15.40 -12.97 -33.29
CA TRP A 415 14.88 -12.11 -32.27
C TRP A 415 13.51 -11.52 -32.61
N ARG A 416 13.37 -10.95 -33.82
CA ARG A 416 12.11 -10.38 -34.28
C ARG A 416 11.01 -11.42 -34.42
N ALA A 417 11.35 -12.63 -34.87
CA ALA A 417 10.41 -13.74 -34.91
C ALA A 417 9.91 -14.09 -33.50
N ARG A 418 10.81 -14.17 -32.55
CA ARG A 418 10.45 -14.41 -31.14
C ARG A 418 9.61 -13.28 -30.56
N CYS A 419 10.00 -12.02 -30.77
CA CYS A 419 9.23 -10.85 -30.35
C CYS A 419 7.81 -10.87 -30.91
N LYS A 420 7.65 -11.19 -32.21
CA LYS A 420 6.34 -11.27 -32.88
C LYS A 420 5.45 -12.36 -32.26
N THR A 421 6.02 -13.54 -32.01
CA THR A 421 5.29 -14.66 -31.40
C THR A 421 4.78 -14.30 -30.01
N VAL A 422 5.65 -13.75 -29.15
CA VAL A 422 5.31 -13.37 -27.77
C VAL A 422 4.35 -12.18 -27.75
N TRP A 423 4.56 -11.20 -28.61
CA TRP A 423 3.65 -10.06 -28.76
C TRP A 423 2.22 -10.51 -29.08
N ALA A 424 2.07 -11.39 -30.08
CA ALA A 424 0.75 -11.88 -30.50
C ALA A 424 0.04 -12.62 -29.36
N LYS A 425 0.77 -13.42 -28.60
CA LYS A 425 0.24 -14.09 -27.40
C LYS A 425 -0.23 -13.08 -26.35
N TYR A 426 0.61 -12.09 -26.00
CA TYR A 426 0.25 -11.11 -24.97
C TYR A 426 -0.94 -10.22 -25.37
N GLU A 427 -1.03 -9.84 -26.64
CA GLU A 427 -2.20 -9.12 -27.17
C GLU A 427 -3.48 -9.96 -27.09
N ALA A 428 -3.40 -11.25 -27.46
CA ALA A 428 -4.53 -12.17 -27.37
C ALA A 428 -4.97 -12.38 -25.91
N ASP A 429 -4.01 -12.66 -25.02
CA ASP A 429 -4.28 -12.88 -23.60
C ASP A 429 -4.85 -11.60 -22.92
N ALA A 430 -4.34 -10.42 -23.27
CA ALA A 430 -4.87 -9.16 -22.77
C ALA A 430 -6.30 -8.91 -23.24
N LYS A 431 -6.60 -9.16 -24.51
CA LYS A 431 -7.96 -9.06 -25.08
C LYS A 431 -8.91 -10.04 -24.40
N PHE A 432 -8.47 -11.29 -24.21
CA PHE A 432 -9.24 -12.30 -23.49
C PHE A 432 -9.61 -11.86 -22.08
N ILE A 433 -8.63 -11.35 -21.31
CA ILE A 433 -8.86 -10.85 -19.94
C ILE A 433 -9.85 -9.71 -19.96
N ILE A 434 -9.68 -8.71 -20.85
CA ILE A 434 -10.54 -7.51 -20.91
C ILE A 434 -11.97 -7.89 -21.31
N GLY A 435 -12.15 -8.84 -22.23
CA GLY A 435 -13.45 -9.29 -22.72
C GLY A 435 -14.16 -10.26 -21.77
N HIS A 436 -13.51 -10.74 -20.71
CA HIS A 436 -14.07 -11.79 -19.87
C HIS A 436 -15.22 -11.26 -19.00
N LYS A 437 -16.35 -11.99 -19.00
CA LYS A 437 -17.58 -11.59 -18.26
C LYS A 437 -17.37 -11.42 -16.75
N SER A 438 -16.44 -12.20 -16.16
CA SER A 438 -16.12 -12.11 -14.73
C SER A 438 -15.02 -11.10 -14.40
N LEU A 439 -14.59 -10.27 -15.37
CA LEU A 439 -13.57 -9.27 -15.13
C LEU A 439 -14.01 -8.30 -14.04
N GLN A 440 -13.30 -8.33 -12.92
CA GLN A 440 -13.52 -7.40 -11.85
C GLN A 440 -12.65 -6.15 -12.03
N LYS A 441 -13.28 -5.01 -12.13
CA LYS A 441 -12.58 -3.74 -11.97
C LYS A 441 -12.19 -3.62 -10.49
N SER A 442 -10.93 -3.32 -10.24
CA SER A 442 -10.34 -3.26 -8.89
C SER A 442 -11.05 -2.26 -7.97
N ARG A 443 -11.88 -1.40 -8.50
CA ARG A 443 -12.57 -0.34 -7.77
C ARG A 443 -13.91 -0.03 -8.43
N LYS A 444 -14.95 0.05 -7.61
CA LYS A 444 -16.21 0.72 -7.97
C LYS A 444 -16.12 2.15 -7.41
N PRO A 445 -15.70 3.15 -8.19
CA PRO A 445 -15.44 4.50 -7.67
C PRO A 445 -16.68 5.16 -7.09
N LYS A 446 -17.87 4.71 -7.49
CA LYS A 446 -19.19 5.23 -7.09
C LYS A 446 -19.73 4.59 -5.81
N GLU A 447 -19.26 3.39 -5.42
CA GLU A 447 -19.76 2.66 -4.26
C GLU A 447 -19.72 3.50 -2.96
N PRO A 448 -18.65 4.25 -2.64
CA PRO A 448 -18.63 5.08 -1.43
C PRO A 448 -19.60 6.25 -1.43
N ILE A 449 -20.10 6.65 -2.57
CA ILE A 449 -20.97 7.82 -2.78
C ILE A 449 -22.34 7.46 -3.41
N ALA A 450 -22.67 6.17 -3.45
CA ALA A 450 -23.90 5.72 -4.11
C ALA A 450 -25.16 6.37 -3.51
N ASP A 451 -25.19 6.52 -2.19
CA ASP A 451 -26.26 7.21 -1.46
C ASP A 451 -26.32 8.72 -1.78
N ILE A 452 -25.18 9.37 -1.96
CA ILE A 452 -25.11 10.78 -2.39
C ILE A 452 -25.65 10.91 -3.82
N LEU A 453 -25.19 10.04 -4.73
CA LEU A 453 -25.61 10.08 -6.13
C LEU A 453 -27.10 9.76 -6.30
N ALA A 454 -27.68 8.96 -5.43
CA ALA A 454 -29.12 8.66 -5.41
C ALA A 454 -29.99 9.86 -4.96
N HIS A 455 -29.41 10.80 -4.19
CA HIS A 455 -30.14 11.98 -3.72
C HIS A 455 -30.56 12.87 -4.89
N GLN A 456 -31.72 13.54 -4.79
CA GLN A 456 -32.23 14.43 -5.85
C GLN A 456 -31.25 15.58 -6.13
N ARG A 457 -30.61 16.11 -5.10
CA ARG A 457 -29.59 17.18 -5.15
C ARG A 457 -28.28 16.70 -4.54
N PRO A 458 -27.45 15.91 -5.26
CA PRO A 458 -26.21 15.35 -4.73
C PRO A 458 -25.22 16.37 -4.16
N LEU A 459 -25.14 17.55 -4.78
CA LEU A 459 -24.23 18.61 -4.35
C LEU A 459 -24.64 19.19 -2.99
N SER A 460 -25.95 19.25 -2.67
CA SER A 460 -26.40 19.80 -1.39
C SER A 460 -25.84 19.01 -0.20
N ILE A 461 -25.74 17.69 -0.30
CA ILE A 461 -25.17 16.84 0.75
C ILE A 461 -23.72 17.25 1.06
N VAL A 462 -22.94 17.57 0.03
CA VAL A 462 -21.53 17.97 0.20
C VAL A 462 -21.43 19.42 0.69
N MET A 463 -22.36 20.28 0.30
CA MET A 463 -22.44 21.64 0.85
C MET A 463 -22.80 21.63 2.34
N ASP A 464 -23.67 20.72 2.79
CA ASP A 464 -23.96 20.51 4.22
C ASP A 464 -22.74 19.99 4.99
N MET A 465 -21.96 19.11 4.35
CA MET A 465 -20.67 18.65 4.92
C MET A 465 -19.69 19.83 5.08
N LEU A 466 -19.59 20.73 4.08
CA LEU A 466 -18.77 21.92 4.15
C LEU A 466 -19.23 22.86 5.26
N ALA A 467 -20.55 23.11 5.34
CA ALA A 467 -21.14 23.94 6.40
C ALA A 467 -20.85 23.35 7.79
N THR A 468 -21.00 22.04 7.94
CA THR A 468 -20.68 21.33 9.19
C THR A 468 -19.21 21.48 9.56
N LEU A 469 -18.29 21.34 8.59
CA LEU A 469 -16.85 21.52 8.83
C LEU A 469 -16.53 22.96 9.25
N LYS A 470 -17.14 23.97 8.58
CA LYS A 470 -16.96 25.39 8.91
C LYS A 470 -17.48 25.75 10.31
N LYS A 471 -18.59 25.15 10.74
CA LYS A 471 -19.20 25.38 12.07
C LYS A 471 -18.42 24.77 13.23
N ASN A 472 -17.48 23.87 12.97
CA ASN A 472 -16.73 23.14 14.00
C ASN A 472 -15.21 23.42 13.91
N PRO A 473 -14.74 24.66 14.08
CA PRO A 473 -13.32 24.95 14.12
C PRO A 473 -12.68 24.36 15.39
N PRO A 474 -11.38 24.07 15.37
CA PRO A 474 -10.63 23.79 16.60
C PRO A 474 -10.71 24.96 17.55
N TRP A 475 -10.87 24.68 18.85
CA TRP A 475 -11.06 25.69 19.91
C TRP A 475 -9.90 26.70 20.05
N CYS A 476 -8.69 26.34 19.58
CA CYS A 476 -7.53 27.21 19.63
C CYS A 476 -7.09 27.66 18.24
N LEU A 477 -7.21 28.94 17.95
CA LEU A 477 -7.03 29.55 16.63
C LEU A 477 -5.56 29.64 16.17
N GLN A 478 -4.61 29.70 17.11
CA GLN A 478 -3.18 29.87 16.82
C GLN A 478 -2.42 28.53 16.89
N THR A 479 -3.02 27.46 16.41
CA THR A 479 -2.41 26.13 16.46
C THR A 479 -2.27 25.53 15.06
N LYS A 480 -1.29 24.66 14.92
CA LYS A 480 -1.12 23.87 13.70
C LYS A 480 -2.40 23.08 13.33
N ARG A 481 -3.19 22.69 14.33
CA ARG A 481 -4.48 22.02 14.13
C ARG A 481 -5.49 22.95 13.46
N TYR A 482 -5.51 24.24 13.84
CA TYR A 482 -6.34 25.23 13.18
C TYR A 482 -5.87 25.51 11.75
N ALA A 483 -4.57 25.61 11.51
CA ALA A 483 -4.00 25.76 10.19
C ALA A 483 -4.36 24.60 9.25
N VAL A 484 -4.32 23.37 9.77
CA VAL A 484 -4.78 22.18 9.02
C VAL A 484 -6.27 22.24 8.74
N TRP A 485 -7.08 22.70 9.69
CA TRP A 485 -8.52 22.84 9.52
C TRP A 485 -8.87 23.89 8.45
N THR A 486 -8.24 25.08 8.42
CA THR A 486 -8.47 26.08 7.37
C THR A 486 -8.12 25.56 5.98
N ARG A 487 -7.01 24.81 5.86
CA ARG A 487 -6.64 24.11 4.63
C ARG A 487 -7.71 23.10 4.21
N ASP A 488 -8.22 22.32 5.14
CA ASP A 488 -9.22 21.27 4.88
C ASP A 488 -10.57 21.88 4.48
N VAL A 489 -10.94 23.03 5.07
CA VAL A 489 -12.12 23.81 4.65
C VAL A 489 -11.95 24.30 3.22
N LEU A 490 -10.79 24.91 2.89
CA LEU A 490 -10.52 25.36 1.54
C LEU A 490 -10.54 24.21 0.54
N LEU A 491 -9.92 23.08 0.88
CA LEU A 491 -9.86 21.91 -0.01
C LEU A 491 -11.27 21.36 -0.32
N LEU A 492 -12.14 21.31 0.70
CA LEU A 492 -13.52 20.86 0.52
C LEU A 492 -14.34 21.88 -0.28
N ALA A 493 -14.24 23.18 0.06
CA ALA A 493 -14.92 24.26 -0.67
C ALA A 493 -14.51 24.32 -2.14
N TRP A 494 -13.22 24.17 -2.43
CA TRP A 494 -12.70 24.15 -3.78
C TRP A 494 -13.34 23.04 -4.61
N LEU A 495 -13.36 21.81 -4.08
CA LEU A 495 -13.88 20.64 -4.79
C LEU A 495 -15.39 20.69 -5.03
N THR A 496 -16.15 21.47 -4.25
CA THR A 496 -17.58 21.70 -4.51
C THR A 496 -17.83 22.70 -5.65
N ALA A 497 -16.94 23.67 -5.81
CA ALA A 497 -17.05 24.70 -6.86
C ALA A 497 -16.37 24.26 -8.15
N ASN A 498 -15.13 23.78 -8.04
CA ASN A 498 -14.31 23.40 -9.19
C ASN A 498 -13.67 22.02 -8.92
N PRO A 499 -14.31 20.92 -9.34
CA PRO A 499 -13.85 19.56 -9.05
C PRO A 499 -12.67 19.13 -9.92
N LEU A 500 -11.54 19.81 -9.75
CA LEU A 500 -10.30 19.53 -10.46
C LEU A 500 -9.75 18.13 -10.16
N ARG A 501 -8.92 17.61 -11.07
CA ARG A 501 -8.16 16.40 -10.76
C ARG A 501 -7.14 16.66 -9.66
N VAL A 502 -6.92 15.70 -8.79
CA VAL A 502 -6.04 15.85 -7.61
C VAL A 502 -4.61 16.32 -7.96
N ASN A 503 -4.13 16.01 -9.15
CA ASN A 503 -2.81 16.52 -9.60
C ASN A 503 -2.79 18.05 -9.68
N GLN A 504 -3.84 18.66 -10.19
CA GLN A 504 -3.95 20.12 -10.30
C GLN A 504 -3.98 20.77 -8.92
N LEU A 505 -4.69 20.17 -7.93
CA LEU A 505 -4.65 20.65 -6.55
C LEU A 505 -3.23 20.56 -5.95
N ALA A 506 -2.52 19.48 -6.25
CA ALA A 506 -1.17 19.29 -5.74
C ALA A 506 -0.12 20.20 -6.38
N THR A 507 -0.37 20.66 -7.60
CA THR A 507 0.57 21.53 -8.35
C THR A 507 0.15 23.00 -8.35
N MET A 508 -0.99 23.32 -7.76
CA MET A 508 -1.51 24.68 -7.69
C MET A 508 -0.58 25.59 -6.90
N THR A 509 -0.24 26.73 -7.48
CA THR A 509 0.65 27.72 -6.86
C THR A 509 -0.11 28.98 -6.47
N TYR A 510 0.35 29.60 -5.41
CA TYR A 510 -0.03 30.94 -4.96
C TYR A 510 1.22 31.78 -4.75
N ARG A 511 1.22 33.00 -5.28
CA ARG A 511 2.25 34.00 -5.05
C ARG A 511 1.57 35.35 -4.77
N PRO A 512 2.07 36.13 -3.81
CA PRO A 512 1.49 37.45 -3.47
C PRO A 512 1.48 38.46 -4.61
N ASP A 513 2.38 38.29 -5.59
CA ASP A 513 2.49 39.12 -6.78
C ASP A 513 1.49 38.75 -7.90
N ASN A 514 0.52 37.89 -7.61
CA ASN A 514 -0.46 37.37 -8.57
C ASN A 514 0.13 36.61 -9.77
N SER A 515 1.41 36.18 -9.71
CA SER A 515 2.04 35.38 -10.78
C SER A 515 1.75 33.89 -10.69
N GLY A 516 1.06 33.44 -9.64
CA GLY A 516 0.67 32.05 -9.43
C GLY A 516 -0.55 31.60 -10.24
N HIS A 517 -0.96 30.35 -10.03
CA HIS A 517 -2.23 29.81 -10.55
C HIS A 517 -3.43 30.47 -9.87
N LEU A 518 -3.34 30.68 -8.57
CA LEU A 518 -4.32 31.40 -7.79
C LEU A 518 -3.92 32.87 -7.73
N TYR A 519 -4.82 33.76 -8.08
CA TYR A 519 -4.61 35.21 -8.06
C TYR A 519 -5.90 35.96 -7.76
N GLN A 520 -5.78 37.20 -7.30
CA GLN A 520 -6.90 38.08 -7.11
C GLN A 520 -6.99 39.05 -8.29
N ALA A 521 -8.12 39.08 -8.99
CA ALA A 521 -8.36 39.95 -10.12
C ALA A 521 -8.65 41.39 -9.66
N ILE A 522 -8.70 42.32 -10.63
CA ILE A 522 -8.92 43.76 -10.39
C ILE A 522 -10.29 44.00 -9.71
N ASP A 523 -11.27 43.13 -9.97
CA ASP A 523 -12.61 43.19 -9.38
C ASP A 523 -12.65 42.73 -7.94
N GLY A 524 -11.50 42.30 -7.39
CA GLY A 524 -11.37 41.77 -6.02
C GLY A 524 -11.74 40.31 -5.85
N PHE A 525 -12.23 39.63 -6.90
CA PHE A 525 -12.54 38.22 -6.83
C PHE A 525 -11.30 37.33 -7.01
N TRP A 526 -11.32 36.16 -6.37
CA TRP A 526 -10.29 35.15 -6.56
C TRP A 526 -10.52 34.40 -7.85
N HIS A 527 -9.44 34.23 -8.62
CA HIS A 527 -9.40 33.49 -9.87
C HIS A 527 -8.41 32.36 -9.83
N TYR A 528 -8.70 31.31 -10.58
CA TYR A 528 -7.79 30.20 -10.83
C TYR A 528 -7.50 30.11 -12.33
N ARG A 529 -6.20 30.13 -12.67
CA ARG A 529 -5.73 29.94 -14.04
C ARG A 529 -4.71 28.83 -14.15
N CYS A 530 -4.69 28.11 -15.26
CA CYS A 530 -3.67 27.14 -15.61
C CYS A 530 -3.62 26.93 -17.13
N THR A 531 -2.49 26.41 -17.62
CA THR A 531 -2.28 26.19 -19.05
C THR A 531 -2.87 24.85 -19.49
N LYS A 532 -3.11 24.69 -20.78
CA LYS A 532 -3.59 23.42 -21.36
C LYS A 532 -2.67 22.24 -21.06
N THR A 533 -1.35 22.47 -20.92
CA THR A 533 -0.36 21.43 -20.68
C THR A 533 -0.57 20.73 -19.35
N GLU A 534 -1.22 21.38 -18.39
CA GLU A 534 -1.49 20.84 -17.07
C GLU A 534 -2.69 19.89 -17.04
N PHE A 535 -3.54 19.93 -18.06
CA PHE A 535 -4.66 19.01 -18.19
C PHE A 535 -4.26 17.68 -18.86
N LYS A 536 -4.90 16.60 -18.49
CA LYS A 536 -4.63 15.28 -19.05
C LYS A 536 -5.07 15.15 -20.51
N ASN A 537 -6.20 15.79 -20.88
CA ASN A 537 -6.89 15.68 -22.17
C ASN A 537 -6.85 17.04 -22.91
N SER A 538 -5.69 17.64 -23.06
CA SER A 538 -5.53 19.05 -23.41
C SER A 538 -5.96 19.52 -24.81
N PRO A 539 -5.86 18.74 -25.91
CA PRO A 539 -6.03 19.39 -27.24
C PRO A 539 -7.46 19.81 -27.59
N GLU A 540 -8.46 19.03 -27.17
CA GLU A 540 -9.85 19.22 -27.61
C GLU A 540 -10.66 20.16 -26.71
N ILE A 541 -10.29 20.27 -25.43
CA ILE A 541 -11.02 21.07 -24.43
C ILE A 541 -10.72 22.58 -24.63
N PHE A 542 -9.52 22.89 -25.08
CA PHE A 542 -9.02 24.28 -25.18
C PHE A 542 -9.17 24.93 -26.56
N MET A 543 -9.80 24.26 -27.54
CA MET A 543 -9.97 24.80 -28.90
C MET A 543 -10.67 26.17 -28.95
N ASN A 544 -11.50 26.47 -27.96
CA ASN A 544 -12.28 27.69 -27.88
C ASN A 544 -11.89 28.60 -26.69
N MET A 545 -10.78 28.30 -25.98
CA MET A 545 -10.33 29.13 -24.86
C MET A 545 -9.28 30.16 -25.31
N PRO A 546 -9.42 31.44 -24.94
CA PRO A 546 -8.43 32.46 -25.27
C PRO A 546 -7.04 32.07 -24.77
N ASN A 547 -6.03 32.22 -25.62
CA ASN A 547 -4.62 31.94 -25.28
C ASN A 547 -4.34 30.54 -24.72
N GLU A 548 -5.22 29.56 -25.02
CA GLU A 548 -5.08 28.20 -24.50
C GLU A 548 -4.95 28.13 -22.96
N THR A 549 -5.52 29.09 -22.26
CA THR A 549 -5.48 29.22 -20.80
C THR A 549 -6.88 29.00 -20.23
N TYR A 550 -6.95 28.14 -19.22
CA TYR A 550 -8.12 27.99 -18.37
C TYR A 550 -8.05 29.06 -17.29
N ASP A 551 -8.98 30.01 -17.30
CA ASP A 551 -9.07 31.08 -16.32
C ASP A 551 -10.52 31.24 -15.88
N VAL A 552 -10.77 31.05 -14.56
CA VAL A 552 -12.13 31.05 -14.02
C VAL A 552 -12.20 31.80 -12.71
N GLY A 553 -13.22 32.64 -12.55
CA GLY A 553 -13.56 33.24 -11.28
C GLY A 553 -14.12 32.23 -10.28
N LEU A 554 -13.79 32.40 -9.03
CA LEU A 554 -14.21 31.53 -7.94
C LEU A 554 -15.37 32.15 -7.16
N PRO A 555 -16.36 31.35 -6.71
CA PRO A 555 -17.47 31.89 -5.93
C PRO A 555 -17.01 32.41 -4.58
N ALA A 556 -17.73 33.40 -4.03
CA ALA A 556 -17.37 34.10 -2.77
C ALA A 556 -17.05 33.18 -1.61
N TYR A 557 -17.83 32.11 -1.40
CA TYR A 557 -17.58 31.17 -0.29
C TYR A 557 -16.25 30.41 -0.39
N VAL A 558 -15.69 30.28 -1.61
CA VAL A 558 -14.34 29.74 -1.85
C VAL A 558 -13.31 30.82 -1.58
N GLY A 559 -13.58 32.07 -2.01
CA GLY A 559 -12.75 33.25 -1.73
C GLY A 559 -12.53 33.44 -0.23
N ASP A 560 -13.60 33.41 0.57
CA ASP A 560 -13.53 33.47 2.05
C ASP A 560 -12.62 32.37 2.63
N ALA A 561 -12.73 31.16 2.09
CA ALA A 561 -11.90 30.04 2.54
C ALA A 561 -10.44 30.20 2.13
N ILE A 562 -10.16 30.78 0.96
CA ILE A 562 -8.81 31.13 0.48
C ILE A 562 -8.20 32.17 1.45
N GLU A 563 -8.89 33.24 1.73
CA GLU A 563 -8.39 34.31 2.62
C GLU A 563 -8.12 33.79 4.02
N ALA A 564 -9.06 33.01 4.59
CA ALA A 564 -8.87 32.40 5.91
C ALA A 564 -7.64 31.49 5.95
N TYR A 565 -7.42 30.71 4.87
CA TYR A 565 -6.25 29.82 4.80
C TYR A 565 -4.96 30.60 4.58
N LEU A 566 -4.93 31.58 3.66
CA LEU A 566 -3.74 32.38 3.36
C LEU A 566 -3.32 33.21 4.57
N LYS A 567 -4.27 33.77 5.32
CA LYS A 567 -4.00 34.58 6.51
C LYS A 567 -3.58 33.75 7.71
N ASN A 568 -4.29 32.67 8.03
CA ASN A 568 -4.16 31.98 9.29
C ASN A 568 -3.53 30.58 9.20
N GLY A 569 -3.66 29.91 8.06
CA GLY A 569 -3.27 28.52 7.92
C GLY A 569 -1.95 28.33 7.20
N ARG A 570 -1.84 28.87 5.99
CA ARG A 570 -0.68 28.67 5.13
C ARG A 570 0.64 29.13 5.75
N PRO A 571 0.75 30.31 6.40
CA PRO A 571 2.00 30.72 7.03
C PRO A 571 2.46 29.76 8.12
N MET A 572 1.52 29.26 8.94
CA MET A 572 1.84 28.31 10.01
C MET A 572 2.25 26.93 9.47
N LEU A 573 1.70 26.49 8.34
CA LEU A 573 2.09 25.23 7.71
C LEU A 573 3.41 25.37 6.95
N ALA A 574 3.66 26.53 6.33
CA ALA A 574 4.89 26.81 5.60
C ALA A 574 6.11 26.86 6.54
N GLY A 575 5.98 27.51 7.72
CA GLY A 575 7.12 27.76 8.60
C GLY A 575 8.20 28.55 7.85
N ALA A 576 9.41 28.03 7.79
CA ALA A 576 10.54 28.62 7.07
C ALA A 576 10.59 28.25 5.55
N HIS A 577 9.62 27.52 5.03
CA HIS A 577 9.61 27.13 3.61
C HIS A 577 8.99 28.21 2.73
N GLU A 578 9.73 28.66 1.75
CA GLU A 578 9.32 29.70 0.79
C GLU A 578 8.62 29.15 -0.46
N GLY A 579 8.10 27.94 -0.38
CA GLY A 579 7.46 27.27 -1.51
C GLY A 579 6.21 27.99 -2.00
N SER A 580 6.04 28.06 -3.33
CA SER A 580 4.90 28.74 -3.98
C SER A 580 3.62 27.90 -4.04
N PHE A 581 3.61 26.65 -3.58
CA PHE A 581 2.40 25.81 -3.63
C PHE A 581 1.32 26.31 -2.68
N LEU A 582 0.07 26.26 -3.16
CA LEU A 582 -1.07 26.68 -2.34
C LEU A 582 -1.31 25.71 -1.18
N PHE A 583 -1.48 24.42 -1.49
CA PHE A 583 -1.77 23.40 -0.51
C PHE A 583 -0.48 22.81 0.06
N LEU A 584 -0.24 23.03 1.34
CA LEU A 584 0.96 22.57 2.04
C LEU A 584 0.68 21.35 2.92
N PRO A 585 1.65 20.43 3.08
CA PRO A 585 1.53 19.30 4.01
C PRO A 585 1.60 19.79 5.47
N GLU A 586 1.14 18.97 6.38
CA GLU A 586 1.31 19.22 7.82
C GLU A 586 2.77 19.08 8.27
N LYS A 587 3.50 18.16 7.61
CA LYS A 587 4.95 17.95 7.80
C LYS A 587 5.59 17.83 6.44
N PHE A 588 6.66 18.54 6.23
CA PHE A 588 7.50 18.35 5.05
C PHE A 588 8.37 17.10 5.23
N ALA A 589 8.64 16.38 4.14
CA ALA A 589 9.59 15.29 4.16
C ALA A 589 11.01 15.84 4.39
N ASN A 590 11.85 15.13 5.14
CA ASN A 590 13.25 15.52 5.31
C ASN A 590 13.97 15.49 3.96
N GLN A 591 14.91 16.42 3.75
CA GLN A 591 15.68 16.56 2.50
C GLN A 591 16.53 15.31 2.16
N THR A 592 16.76 14.45 3.14
CA THR A 592 17.55 13.22 3.04
C THR A 592 16.72 11.96 2.73
N ASP A 593 15.46 12.12 2.32
CA ASP A 593 14.66 10.97 1.92
C ASP A 593 15.28 10.32 0.69
N THR A 594 16.03 9.26 0.91
CA THR A 594 16.43 8.32 -0.13
C THR A 594 15.21 7.46 -0.51
N ASP A 595 15.07 7.13 -1.77
CA ASP A 595 14.13 6.08 -2.14
C ASP A 595 14.61 4.75 -1.51
N ARG A 596 13.76 3.71 -1.57
CA ARG A 596 14.10 2.40 -1.01
C ARG A 596 15.31 1.73 -1.68
N THR A 597 15.84 2.33 -2.73
CA THR A 597 17.03 1.88 -3.48
C THR A 597 18.30 2.64 -3.10
N GLY A 598 18.22 3.51 -2.07
CA GLY A 598 19.36 4.32 -1.63
C GLY A 598 19.69 5.52 -2.54
N ALA A 599 18.99 5.69 -3.67
CA ALA A 599 19.17 6.83 -4.53
C ALA A 599 18.54 8.08 -3.89
N THR A 600 19.32 9.15 -3.74
CA THR A 600 18.82 10.45 -3.31
C THR A 600 17.85 10.96 -4.38
N VAL A 601 16.58 10.73 -4.19
CA VAL A 601 15.55 11.30 -5.04
C VAL A 601 15.38 12.73 -4.58
N GLY A 602 15.59 13.68 -5.48
CA GLY A 602 15.35 15.08 -5.18
C GLY A 602 13.94 15.27 -4.61
N VAL A 603 13.86 15.59 -3.35
CA VAL A 603 12.62 15.64 -2.58
C VAL A 603 11.86 16.90 -2.99
N PHE A 604 10.57 16.75 -3.32
CA PHE A 604 9.66 17.88 -3.28
C PHE A 604 9.37 18.15 -1.79
N THR A 605 10.18 19.02 -1.18
CA THR A 605 10.05 19.34 0.23
C THR A 605 8.93 20.34 0.50
N ASP A 606 8.47 21.03 -0.54
CA ASP A 606 7.66 22.22 -0.45
C ASP A 606 6.21 22.06 -0.86
N ARG A 607 5.78 20.84 -1.26
CA ARG A 607 4.39 20.62 -1.66
C ARG A 607 3.75 19.35 -1.08
N TRP A 608 2.43 19.40 -1.07
CA TRP A 608 1.60 18.27 -0.67
C TRP A 608 1.32 17.36 -1.88
N ASN A 609 1.69 16.07 -1.81
CA ASN A 609 1.53 15.17 -2.96
C ASN A 609 0.06 14.72 -3.15
N SER A 610 -0.29 14.36 -4.38
CA SER A 610 -1.63 13.95 -4.79
C SER A 610 -2.20 12.78 -3.97
N GLY A 611 -1.35 11.83 -3.58
CA GLY A 611 -1.75 10.68 -2.75
C GLY A 611 -2.12 11.10 -1.34
N ALA A 612 -1.36 12.03 -0.74
CA ALA A 612 -1.62 12.56 0.59
C ALA A 612 -2.89 13.43 0.61
N ILE A 613 -3.11 14.27 -0.43
CA ILE A 613 -4.36 15.03 -0.61
C ILE A 613 -5.55 14.07 -0.70
N SER A 614 -5.44 13.01 -1.51
CA SER A 614 -6.50 12.01 -1.62
C SER A 614 -6.80 11.31 -0.31
N SER A 615 -5.78 10.95 0.45
CA SER A 615 -5.93 10.32 1.77
C SER A 615 -6.56 11.29 2.78
N ARG A 616 -6.16 12.57 2.76
CA ARG A 616 -6.73 13.59 3.65
C ARG A 616 -8.20 13.82 3.36
N MET A 617 -8.57 13.98 2.08
CA MET A 617 -9.97 14.15 1.69
C MET A 617 -10.83 12.95 2.12
N HIS A 618 -10.30 11.74 1.98
CA HIS A 618 -10.99 10.54 2.48
C HIS A 618 -11.20 10.57 4.00
N ILE A 619 -10.26 11.11 4.77
CA ILE A 619 -10.39 11.27 6.23
C ILE A 619 -11.45 12.32 6.56
N ILE A 620 -11.42 13.49 5.90
CA ILE A 620 -12.38 14.56 6.09
C ILE A 620 -13.81 14.07 5.82
N THR A 621 -14.04 13.52 4.63
CA THR A 621 -15.37 13.09 4.21
C THR A 621 -15.91 11.93 5.06
N ARG A 622 -15.02 11.04 5.57
CA ARG A 622 -15.40 10.00 6.52
C ARG A 622 -15.77 10.57 7.88
N GLY A 623 -15.04 11.59 8.36
CA GLY A 623 -15.32 12.23 9.64
C GLY A 623 -16.66 12.96 9.66
N LEU A 624 -17.06 13.54 8.52
CA LEU A 624 -18.33 14.26 8.34
C LEU A 624 -19.53 13.35 8.03
N ARG A 625 -19.29 12.07 7.77
CA ARG A 625 -20.33 11.07 7.44
C ARG A 625 -20.28 9.91 8.41
N VAL A 626 -20.95 10.04 9.53
CA VAL A 626 -20.96 8.99 10.58
C VAL A 626 -21.47 7.66 10.00
N GLY A 627 -20.72 6.59 10.22
CA GLY A 627 -21.10 5.23 9.75
C GLY A 627 -20.95 4.98 8.24
N LYS A 628 -20.51 5.97 7.46
CA LYS A 628 -20.35 5.85 6.00
C LYS A 628 -18.87 5.86 5.60
N PRO A 629 -18.52 5.24 4.46
CA PRO A 629 -17.17 5.33 3.94
C PRO A 629 -16.82 6.75 3.48
N GLY A 630 -15.58 7.19 3.70
CA GLY A 630 -15.07 8.43 3.11
C GLY A 630 -14.80 8.26 1.61
N PHE A 631 -14.58 9.37 0.93
CA PHE A 631 -14.26 9.38 -0.50
C PHE A 631 -13.16 10.41 -0.82
N ALA A 632 -12.50 10.21 -1.97
CA ALA A 632 -11.37 10.99 -2.45
C ALA A 632 -11.82 12.09 -3.44
N PRO A 633 -10.95 13.04 -3.84
CA PRO A 633 -11.30 14.15 -4.72
C PRO A 633 -12.01 13.76 -6.02
N HIS A 634 -11.69 12.61 -6.61
CA HIS A 634 -12.33 12.16 -7.85
C HIS A 634 -13.85 11.94 -7.71
N ALA A 635 -14.33 11.61 -6.51
CA ALA A 635 -15.75 11.43 -6.25
C ALA A 635 -16.56 12.73 -6.43
N PHE A 636 -15.95 13.90 -6.17
CA PHE A 636 -16.61 15.19 -6.36
C PHE A 636 -16.98 15.45 -7.83
N ARG A 637 -16.18 14.95 -8.77
CA ARG A 637 -16.50 15.03 -10.19
C ARG A 637 -17.79 14.29 -10.53
N HIS A 638 -18.00 13.10 -9.93
CA HIS A 638 -19.26 12.36 -10.07
C HIS A 638 -20.43 13.12 -9.42
N ILE A 639 -20.23 13.65 -8.22
CA ILE A 639 -21.27 14.36 -7.47
C ILE A 639 -21.73 15.61 -8.22
N VAL A 640 -20.77 16.47 -8.60
CA VAL A 640 -21.06 17.73 -9.31
C VAL A 640 -21.69 17.46 -10.68
N ALA A 641 -21.14 16.52 -11.45
CA ALA A 641 -21.69 16.15 -12.74
C ALA A 641 -23.12 15.60 -12.63
N THR A 642 -23.36 14.70 -11.66
CA THR A 642 -24.70 14.12 -11.47
C THR A 642 -25.71 15.16 -10.99
N ASP A 643 -25.33 16.05 -10.06
CA ASP A 643 -26.18 17.14 -9.60
C ASP A 643 -26.58 18.07 -10.76
N TYR A 644 -25.58 18.41 -11.61
CA TYR A 644 -25.83 19.27 -12.75
C TYR A 644 -26.74 18.62 -13.78
N LEU A 645 -26.50 17.34 -14.15
CA LEU A 645 -27.31 16.60 -15.10
C LEU A 645 -28.73 16.30 -14.59
N LYS A 646 -28.92 16.15 -13.27
CA LYS A 646 -30.26 16.03 -12.68
C LYS A 646 -31.07 17.33 -12.76
N ARG A 647 -30.40 18.48 -12.68
CA ARG A 647 -31.03 19.80 -12.85
C ARG A 647 -31.24 20.20 -14.31
N PHE A 648 -30.30 19.81 -15.17
CA PHE A 648 -30.27 20.15 -16.58
C PHE A 648 -30.01 18.89 -17.41
N PRO A 649 -31.05 18.04 -17.58
CA PRO A 649 -30.91 16.81 -18.35
C PRO A 649 -30.49 17.10 -19.79
N GLY A 650 -29.57 16.28 -20.30
CA GLY A 650 -29.00 16.48 -21.63
C GLY A 650 -27.80 17.44 -21.71
N ALA A 651 -27.47 18.19 -20.66
CA ALA A 651 -26.40 19.18 -20.64
C ALA A 651 -25.00 18.56 -20.54
N PHE A 652 -24.74 17.44 -21.22
CA PHE A 652 -23.47 16.71 -21.16
C PHE A 652 -22.26 17.55 -21.63
N LYS A 653 -22.48 18.41 -22.66
CA LYS A 653 -21.41 19.28 -23.16
C LYS A 653 -20.98 20.29 -22.09
N LEU A 654 -21.95 20.93 -21.41
CA LEU A 654 -21.66 21.88 -20.34
C LEU A 654 -20.95 21.20 -19.15
N VAL A 655 -21.33 19.97 -18.83
CA VAL A 655 -20.63 19.18 -17.80
C VAL A 655 -19.21 18.80 -18.26
N ALA A 656 -19.00 18.51 -19.54
CA ALA A 656 -17.68 18.23 -20.08
C ALA A 656 -16.77 19.47 -19.94
N ASP A 657 -17.27 20.64 -20.24
CA ASP A 657 -16.55 21.92 -20.09
C ASP A 657 -16.27 22.20 -18.60
N LEU A 658 -17.26 22.06 -17.71
CA LEU A 658 -17.12 22.21 -16.25
C LEU A 658 -16.03 21.30 -15.68
N LEU A 659 -16.00 20.04 -16.12
CA LEU A 659 -15.04 19.05 -15.65
C LEU A 659 -13.70 19.12 -16.38
N CYS A 660 -13.54 19.93 -17.41
CA CYS A 660 -12.43 19.88 -18.34
C CYS A 660 -12.15 18.42 -18.78
N ASP A 661 -13.16 17.77 -19.35
CA ASP A 661 -13.10 16.36 -19.80
C ASP A 661 -13.74 16.20 -21.17
N GLN A 662 -13.48 15.07 -21.83
CA GLN A 662 -14.10 14.75 -23.12
C GLN A 662 -15.58 14.42 -22.96
N LEU A 663 -16.41 14.83 -23.91
CA LEU A 663 -17.84 14.58 -23.92
C LEU A 663 -18.19 13.09 -23.79
N GLU A 664 -17.49 12.23 -24.53
CA GLU A 664 -17.65 10.77 -24.46
C GLU A 664 -17.35 10.22 -23.05
N THR A 665 -16.32 10.76 -22.39
CA THR A 665 -15.99 10.39 -21.02
C THR A 665 -17.10 10.79 -20.07
N VAL A 666 -17.67 11.99 -20.25
CA VAL A 666 -18.76 12.47 -19.40
C VAL A 666 -20.00 11.61 -19.58
N MET A 667 -20.41 11.31 -20.80
CA MET A 667 -21.53 10.45 -21.09
C MET A 667 -21.37 9.05 -20.50
N LYS A 668 -20.17 8.46 -20.62
CA LYS A 668 -19.88 7.10 -20.16
C LYS A 668 -19.71 6.97 -18.64
N GLU A 669 -18.98 7.92 -18.03
CA GLU A 669 -18.51 7.77 -16.65
C GLU A 669 -19.32 8.59 -15.63
N TYR A 670 -19.89 9.73 -16.05
CA TYR A 670 -20.56 10.66 -15.16
C TYR A 670 -22.07 10.78 -15.43
N GLY A 671 -22.56 10.35 -16.58
CA GLY A 671 -23.99 10.34 -16.91
C GLY A 671 -24.73 9.28 -16.09
N HIS A 672 -25.06 9.61 -14.84
CA HIS A 672 -25.82 8.74 -13.93
C HIS A 672 -27.30 9.06 -13.92
N THR A 673 -27.81 9.49 -15.07
CA THR A 673 -29.24 9.70 -15.31
C THR A 673 -29.90 8.36 -15.66
N SER A 674 -31.09 8.16 -15.14
CA SER A 674 -31.91 7.00 -15.52
C SER A 674 -32.44 7.19 -16.95
N PRO A 675 -32.60 6.13 -17.75
CA PRO A 675 -33.36 6.23 -18.99
C PRO A 675 -34.77 6.81 -18.78
N MET A 676 -35.35 6.61 -17.59
CA MET A 676 -36.66 7.16 -17.22
C MET A 676 -36.62 8.68 -17.01
N ASP A 677 -35.47 9.29 -16.72
CA ASP A 677 -35.36 10.73 -16.49
C ASP A 677 -35.71 11.50 -17.78
N GLY A 678 -35.25 11.02 -18.95
CA GLY A 678 -35.61 11.59 -20.24
C GLY A 678 -37.11 11.44 -20.59
N LEU A 679 -37.66 10.28 -20.26
CA LEU A 679 -39.08 10.02 -20.51
C LEU A 679 -39.98 10.86 -19.61
N ASN A 680 -39.66 10.99 -18.33
CA ASN A 680 -40.37 11.84 -17.38
C ASN A 680 -40.36 13.32 -17.81
N LEU A 681 -39.21 13.82 -18.31
CA LEU A 681 -39.16 15.18 -18.84
C LEU A 681 -40.00 15.39 -20.09
N HIS A 682 -40.04 14.40 -20.98
CA HIS A 682 -40.91 14.42 -22.14
C HIS A 682 -42.36 14.46 -21.74
N TYR A 683 -42.76 13.63 -20.75
CA TYR A 683 -44.15 13.64 -20.27
C TYR A 683 -44.55 14.95 -19.60
N LEU A 684 -43.65 15.58 -18.82
CA LEU A 684 -43.89 16.90 -18.23
C LEU A 684 -44.06 17.98 -19.30
N ALA A 685 -43.16 17.98 -20.27
CA ALA A 685 -43.26 18.94 -21.38
C ALA A 685 -44.54 18.74 -22.23
N ALA A 686 -44.84 17.50 -22.59
CA ALA A 686 -46.03 17.16 -23.35
C ALA A 686 -47.34 17.51 -22.59
N SER A 687 -47.34 17.28 -21.26
CA SER A 687 -48.49 17.65 -20.42
C SER A 687 -48.68 19.18 -20.36
N ALA A 688 -47.58 19.94 -20.22
CA ALA A 688 -47.63 21.38 -20.17
C ALA A 688 -48.10 22.00 -21.51
N GLU A 689 -47.62 21.46 -22.66
CA GLU A 689 -48.05 21.89 -23.99
C GLU A 689 -49.55 21.53 -24.21
N PHE A 690 -49.98 20.35 -23.74
CA PHE A 690 -51.41 19.95 -23.81
C PHE A 690 -52.28 20.88 -22.96
N GLU A 691 -51.86 21.16 -21.71
CA GLU A 691 -52.60 22.09 -20.84
C GLU A 691 -52.67 23.51 -21.45
N ALA A 692 -51.58 24.00 -22.05
CA ALA A 692 -51.58 25.28 -22.76
C ALA A 692 -52.55 25.27 -23.95
N ALA A 693 -52.54 24.22 -24.76
CA ALA A 693 -53.42 24.09 -25.91
C ALA A 693 -54.91 23.93 -25.53
N MET A 694 -55.21 23.48 -24.32
CA MET A 694 -56.57 23.39 -23.79
C MET A 694 -57.03 24.69 -23.13
N ALA A 695 -56.12 25.60 -22.82
CA ALA A 695 -56.46 26.93 -22.24
C ALA A 695 -56.75 28.00 -23.27
N ASP A 696 -56.27 27.80 -24.54
CA ASP A 696 -56.66 28.59 -25.72
C ASP A 696 -57.99 28.11 -26.30
#